data_14270d0bf8eefd4b0c138ac8f1b7305b
#
_entry.id   14270d0bf8eefd4b0c138ac8f1b7305b
#
_cell.length_a   1.000
_cell.length_b   1.000
_cell.length_c   1.000
_cell.angle_alpha   90.00
_cell.angle_beta   90.00
_cell.angle_gamma   90.00
#
_symmetry.space_group_name_H-M   'P 1'
#
loop_
_entity.id
_entity.type
_entity.pdbx_description
1 polymer ?
#
loop_
_entity_poly.entity_id
_entity_poly.type
_entity_poly.pdbx_seq_one_letter_code
_entity_poly.pdbx_strand_id
1 'polypeptide(L)'
;MSESDREGQSRPKTGKPSSSPTRKRTGALPITISILFIAAIAISGFSQVWTDILWFNQLGFARVLWTQWIASALMALGTGLLTALAVWLSMRFAYRARPLRVPSHDERAMEVYQRAIEPMRRVLAWLVPLGVGLFVGFTQAMPHWREILLAFNSSAFGVKDPQWGLDVSFYIFILPLLRTLIRLLVSITVTAAIFSVGTHYLYGGITFAPRFTVTRSARVQLTIFAAIYCLAQAVNFWLQRYSLLFDASGRFDGATYTDVHANIPAKTILAAISVVIAALFIASIWMKSWKLPITGVVVMVVSSLVIGSVYPAVVQKFVVDPNAQRSEAPYIQRNIDATLAAYGLDKTEITAYNAKTDASAGQLKADAESTASIRLLDPSLVTPTFRQLQQNRQYYNFSSQLNVDRYQVSGTSRDTVIAVRELNLAGLSQDQHTWVNDHTVYTHGYGVVSAYGNTVASGGYPSFWEGGIPSTGDLGVYEPRIYFGQQSPNYSIVGGTGSAKRELDYPDDSTKAGQVNTTFTGNGGPNVGNPFNKFMYAVKFREMNILFSKEVGAKSQILYVRDPAARVQKVAPWLTLDAHPYPAVVDTDGDPKTPKRVVWILDGYTTSNNYPYAAHESLKDATADARSGSSSLVGADTDKANYVRNSVKAVVDAYDGSVTLYEWDQKDPIVKAWGKVFPGSVTPMSKMSADLMAHMRYPEDLFKLQRTVMARYHVRSADEFYSGGDFWKVPDDPTRRDAGAQAPYYLTLKMPGQQKASFSLSSVYIIGGTTDRNVLTGFIAVDSETSSGKAGVRNPNYGKIRLLELPRSSNVSGPGQVQNKFSSDANVSQTLNLLAQQSSQVLRGNLLTLPVGGGLLYVQPVYVQSSSGTQYPLLRKVLVLFGEKVGFADTLNGALDQVFGGDSGAKTGEQIVNGDNGAANNTNKQPSASPGASAAPSASASPTASSPTASTATSKPATGTPAGGNNPALSQALADAKKAMQDSNDAMKRGDWSAYGDAQKRLQDAIERATKAQGN
;
A
#
# COMPACT_ATOMS: atom_id res chain seq x y z
N MET A 1 80.90 55.75 12.49
CA MET A 1 81.07 56.18 13.89
C MET A 1 80.47 55.03 14.68
N SER A 2 81.36 54.29 15.08
CA SER A 2 82.01 53.98 16.34
C SER A 2 81.19 53.09 17.23
N GLU A 3 81.67 51.88 17.34
CA GLU A 3 82.42 51.32 18.49
C GLU A 3 81.49 50.91 19.62
N SER A 4 81.63 49.83 20.29
CA SER A 4 82.68 48.83 20.52
C SER A 4 82.14 47.78 21.44
N ASP A 5 82.72 46.57 21.21
CA ASP A 5 83.14 45.54 22.15
C ASP A 5 82.51 45.39 23.57
N ARG A 6 82.12 44.22 23.94
CA ARG A 6 82.89 43.35 24.84
C ARG A 6 82.15 42.05 25.21
N GLU A 7 82.97 41.02 25.14
CA GLU A 7 82.82 39.67 25.65
C GLU A 7 82.13 39.50 27.00
N GLY A 8 81.44 38.42 27.16
CA GLY A 8 80.99 37.92 28.46
C GLY A 8 80.54 36.40 28.33
N GLN A 9 81.55 35.54 28.58
CA GLN A 9 81.32 34.11 28.80
C GLN A 9 80.36 33.86 29.91
N SER A 10 79.33 33.01 29.69
CA SER A 10 78.61 32.37 30.74
C SER A 10 78.10 30.98 30.35
N ARG A 11 78.45 30.03 31.22
CA ARG A 11 78.27 28.57 31.32
C ARG A 11 76.98 28.00 30.84
N PRO A 12 76.96 26.72 30.40
CA PRO A 12 75.76 26.02 29.99
C PRO A 12 74.87 25.70 31.17
N LYS A 13 73.58 26.09 31.10
CA LYS A 13 72.48 25.67 32.03
C LYS A 13 72.05 24.29 31.66
N THR A 14 72.13 23.41 32.60
CA THR A 14 71.61 22.05 32.63
C THR A 14 70.15 22.02 32.22
N GLY A 15 69.86 21.20 31.21
CA GLY A 15 68.51 20.93 30.69
C GLY A 15 67.60 20.26 31.77
N LYS A 16 66.41 20.79 31.93
CA LYS A 16 65.34 20.12 32.66
C LYS A 16 64.86 18.91 31.86
N PRO A 17 64.52 17.79 32.47
CA PRO A 17 63.97 16.61 31.79
C PRO A 17 62.66 16.94 31.17
N SER A 18 62.48 16.57 29.88
CA SER A 18 61.22 16.63 29.16
C SER A 18 60.15 15.82 29.90
N SER A 19 59.05 16.47 30.27
CA SER A 19 57.85 15.82 30.77
C SER A 19 57.32 14.87 29.73
N SER A 20 57.28 13.58 30.09
CA SER A 20 56.58 12.54 29.38
C SER A 20 55.09 12.96 29.15
N PRO A 21 54.50 12.66 27.99
CA PRO A 21 53.10 12.98 27.75
C PRO A 21 52.24 12.23 28.76
N THR A 22 51.62 12.95 29.71
CA THR A 22 50.61 12.44 30.62
C THR A 22 49.49 11.89 29.78
N ARG A 23 49.33 10.58 29.75
CA ARG A 23 48.18 9.86 29.26
C ARG A 23 46.95 10.43 30.00
N LYS A 24 46.20 11.29 29.27
CA LYS A 24 44.91 11.79 29.80
C LYS A 24 44.07 10.57 30.12
N ARG A 25 43.93 10.28 31.42
CA ARG A 25 42.91 9.34 31.94
C ARG A 25 41.56 9.90 31.42
N THR A 26 40.94 9.22 30.49
CA THR A 26 39.57 9.48 30.15
C THR A 26 38.77 9.43 31.44
N GLY A 27 38.24 10.58 31.87
CA GLY A 27 37.47 10.69 33.11
C GLY A 27 36.35 9.67 33.14
N ALA A 28 35.95 9.21 34.30
CA ALA A 28 34.87 8.23 34.48
C ALA A 28 33.54 8.70 33.84
N LEU A 29 33.34 10.00 33.72
CA LEU A 29 32.12 10.62 33.17
C LEU A 29 31.72 10.14 31.75
N PRO A 30 32.59 10.15 30.71
CA PRO A 30 32.20 9.68 29.36
C PRO A 30 31.89 8.17 29.34
N ILE A 31 32.58 7.38 30.16
CA ILE A 31 32.30 5.94 30.28
C ILE A 31 30.93 5.73 30.93
N THR A 32 30.62 6.46 31.98
CA THR A 32 29.34 6.39 32.69
C THR A 32 28.19 6.84 31.74
N ILE A 33 28.38 7.94 31.02
CA ILE A 33 27.39 8.40 30.02
C ILE A 33 27.18 7.34 28.94
N SER A 34 28.23 6.72 28.41
CA SER A 34 28.14 5.66 27.41
C SER A 34 27.40 4.42 27.95
N ILE A 35 27.67 4.03 29.20
CA ILE A 35 26.98 2.89 29.83
C ILE A 35 25.47 3.22 30.00
N LEU A 36 25.14 4.42 30.51
CA LEU A 36 23.75 4.85 30.66
C LEU A 36 23.01 4.93 29.33
N PHE A 37 23.67 5.41 28.28
CA PHE A 37 23.11 5.47 26.94
C PHE A 37 22.83 4.05 26.37
N ILE A 38 23.79 3.13 26.52
CA ILE A 38 23.63 1.73 26.10
C ILE A 38 22.52 1.06 26.91
N ALA A 39 22.44 1.32 28.23
CA ALA A 39 21.39 0.79 29.10
C ALA A 39 20.01 1.33 28.66
N ALA A 40 19.90 2.61 28.35
CA ALA A 40 18.65 3.21 27.85
C ALA A 40 18.19 2.58 26.52
N ILE A 41 19.11 2.35 25.57
CA ILE A 41 18.82 1.63 24.31
C ILE A 41 18.38 0.19 24.60
N ALA A 42 19.06 -0.51 25.50
CA ALA A 42 18.73 -1.88 25.86
C ALA A 42 17.34 -1.98 26.52
N ILE A 43 17.00 -1.07 27.43
CA ILE A 43 15.70 -1.00 28.09
C ILE A 43 14.61 -0.68 27.06
N SER A 44 14.86 0.27 26.15
CA SER A 44 13.92 0.60 25.08
C SER A 44 13.68 -0.58 24.14
N GLY A 45 14.74 -1.27 23.72
CA GLY A 45 14.63 -2.49 22.91
C GLY A 45 13.88 -3.62 23.63
N PHE A 46 14.21 -3.85 24.92
CA PHE A 46 13.51 -4.84 25.73
C PHE A 46 12.03 -4.49 25.92
N SER A 47 11.71 -3.21 26.12
CA SER A 47 10.32 -2.74 26.22
C SER A 47 9.52 -3.07 24.96
N GLN A 48 10.09 -2.88 23.77
CA GLN A 48 9.42 -3.25 22.51
C GLN A 48 9.15 -4.76 22.44
N VAL A 49 10.18 -5.56 22.72
CA VAL A 49 10.08 -7.03 22.72
C VAL A 49 9.02 -7.51 23.72
N TRP A 50 9.06 -7.00 24.95
CA TRP A 50 8.13 -7.41 26.00
C TRP A 50 6.68 -7.07 25.67
N THR A 51 6.45 -5.84 25.22
CA THR A 51 5.09 -5.38 24.88
C THR A 51 4.55 -6.08 23.64
N ASP A 52 5.40 -6.47 22.67
CA ASP A 52 4.99 -7.28 21.54
C ASP A 52 4.60 -8.70 21.96
N ILE A 53 5.34 -9.33 22.88
CA ILE A 53 4.97 -10.64 23.45
C ILE A 53 3.60 -10.56 24.11
N LEU A 54 3.33 -9.52 24.90
CA LEU A 54 2.04 -9.33 25.56
C LEU A 54 0.91 -9.16 24.53
N TRP A 55 1.16 -8.39 23.49
CA TRP A 55 0.17 -8.09 22.45
C TRP A 55 -0.19 -9.33 21.62
N PHE A 56 0.81 -10.08 21.18
CA PHE A 56 0.57 -11.31 20.42
C PHE A 56 -0.08 -12.41 21.25
N ASN A 57 0.26 -12.50 22.54
CA ASN A 57 -0.39 -13.43 23.46
C ASN A 57 -1.87 -13.09 23.66
N GLN A 58 -2.19 -11.82 23.85
CA GLN A 58 -3.56 -11.35 24.02
C GLN A 58 -4.43 -11.67 22.81
N LEU A 59 -3.91 -11.55 21.58
CA LEU A 59 -4.63 -11.85 20.34
C LEU A 59 -4.65 -13.34 19.96
N GLY A 60 -3.91 -14.20 20.66
CA GLY A 60 -3.79 -15.62 20.32
C GLY A 60 -2.80 -15.93 19.19
N PHE A 61 -2.06 -14.94 18.69
CA PHE A 61 -1.08 -15.09 17.58
C PHE A 61 0.37 -15.23 18.05
N ALA A 62 0.61 -15.62 19.30
CA ALA A 62 1.97 -15.79 19.86
C ALA A 62 2.86 -16.72 19.00
N ARG A 63 2.27 -17.74 18.36
CA ARG A 63 2.99 -18.67 17.49
C ARG A 63 3.60 -17.95 16.28
N VAL A 64 2.90 -16.97 15.68
CA VAL A 64 3.43 -16.20 14.56
C VAL A 64 4.69 -15.46 14.96
N LEU A 65 4.66 -14.76 16.11
CA LEU A 65 5.80 -14.04 16.65
C LEU A 65 7.01 -14.96 16.89
N TRP A 66 6.79 -16.04 17.63
CA TRP A 66 7.87 -16.96 17.98
C TRP A 66 8.46 -17.68 16.77
N THR A 67 7.63 -18.15 15.83
CA THR A 67 8.12 -18.80 14.61
C THR A 67 8.98 -17.84 13.79
N GLN A 68 8.52 -16.60 13.61
CA GLN A 68 9.28 -15.57 12.88
C GLN A 68 10.61 -15.27 13.58
N TRP A 69 10.60 -15.05 14.91
CA TRP A 69 11.81 -14.71 15.64
C TRP A 69 12.81 -15.88 15.71
N ILE A 70 12.32 -17.10 15.96
CA ILE A 70 13.17 -18.28 16.01
C ILE A 70 13.80 -18.55 14.63
N ALA A 71 13.01 -18.49 13.54
CA ALA A 71 13.53 -18.69 12.20
C ALA A 71 14.57 -17.61 11.83
N SER A 72 14.26 -16.33 12.11
CA SER A 72 15.18 -15.22 11.89
C SER A 72 16.47 -15.36 12.71
N ALA A 73 16.37 -15.73 13.99
CA ALA A 73 17.51 -15.93 14.87
C ALA A 73 18.36 -17.12 14.42
N LEU A 74 17.74 -18.24 14.04
CA LEU A 74 18.46 -19.42 13.54
C LEU A 74 19.21 -19.10 12.24
N MET A 75 18.60 -18.35 11.32
CA MET A 75 19.25 -17.89 10.11
C MET A 75 20.44 -16.97 10.42
N ALA A 76 20.23 -15.98 11.28
CA ALA A 76 21.25 -15.01 11.65
C ALA A 76 22.43 -15.69 12.39
N LEU A 77 22.13 -16.50 13.40
CA LEU A 77 23.16 -17.19 14.19
C LEU A 77 23.86 -18.28 13.38
N GLY A 78 23.12 -19.09 12.63
CA GLY A 78 23.70 -20.16 11.78
C GLY A 78 24.67 -19.56 10.76
N THR A 79 24.22 -18.60 9.97
CA THR A 79 25.08 -17.91 8.97
C THR A 79 26.21 -17.12 9.66
N GLY A 80 25.90 -16.47 10.78
CA GLY A 80 26.88 -15.72 11.57
C GLY A 80 27.99 -16.61 12.11
N LEU A 81 27.66 -17.76 12.69
CA LEU A 81 28.63 -18.74 13.17
C LEU A 81 29.49 -19.34 12.04
N LEU A 82 28.84 -19.69 10.90
CA LEU A 82 29.58 -20.17 9.72
C LEU A 82 30.55 -19.13 9.20
N THR A 83 30.11 -17.86 9.11
CA THR A 83 30.98 -16.74 8.72
C THR A 83 32.11 -16.52 9.72
N ALA A 84 31.81 -16.49 11.00
CA ALA A 84 32.80 -16.34 12.06
C ALA A 84 33.84 -17.46 12.02
N LEU A 85 33.41 -18.70 11.84
CA LEU A 85 34.28 -19.86 11.70
C LEU A 85 35.17 -19.76 10.46
N ALA A 86 34.58 -19.38 9.29
CA ALA A 86 35.32 -19.23 8.05
C ALA A 86 36.39 -18.12 8.16
N VAL A 87 36.04 -16.97 8.73
CA VAL A 87 36.96 -15.85 8.96
C VAL A 87 38.04 -16.25 9.99
N TRP A 88 37.66 -16.90 11.09
CA TRP A 88 38.60 -17.34 12.11
C TRP A 88 39.61 -18.36 11.56
N LEU A 89 39.13 -19.40 10.85
CA LEU A 89 40.00 -20.39 10.20
C LEU A 89 40.94 -19.70 9.20
N SER A 90 40.40 -18.79 8.43
CA SER A 90 41.12 -18.02 7.43
C SER A 90 42.26 -17.18 8.05
N MET A 91 41.96 -16.40 9.09
CA MET A 91 42.93 -15.60 9.80
C MET A 91 43.97 -16.48 10.55
N ARG A 92 43.48 -17.59 11.19
CA ARG A 92 44.35 -18.53 11.92
C ARG A 92 45.35 -19.22 10.98
N PHE A 93 44.87 -19.66 9.81
CA PHE A 93 45.75 -20.28 8.81
C PHE A 93 46.79 -19.28 8.28
N ALA A 94 46.34 -18.07 7.87
CA ALA A 94 47.20 -17.00 7.40
C ALA A 94 48.29 -16.62 8.46
N TYR A 95 47.91 -16.50 9.71
CA TYR A 95 48.82 -16.21 10.82
C TYR A 95 49.82 -17.34 11.08
N ARG A 96 49.42 -18.63 11.07
CA ARG A 96 50.28 -19.77 11.26
C ARG A 96 51.29 -19.91 10.13
N ALA A 97 50.92 -19.56 8.94
CA ALA A 97 51.72 -19.65 7.71
C ALA A 97 52.58 -18.43 7.43
N ARG A 98 52.73 -17.53 8.42
CA ARG A 98 53.55 -16.31 8.30
C ARG A 98 54.98 -16.64 8.00
N PRO A 99 55.67 -15.93 7.07
CA PRO A 99 57.07 -16.13 6.81
C PRO A 99 57.96 -15.60 7.97
N LEU A 100 58.97 -16.36 8.35
CA LEU A 100 60.00 -15.92 9.27
C LEU A 100 61.03 -15.11 8.44
N ARG A 101 60.84 -13.82 8.26
CA ARG A 101 61.70 -12.92 7.53
C ARG A 101 62.15 -11.75 8.40
N VAL A 102 63.38 -11.24 8.19
CA VAL A 102 63.79 -9.98 8.72
C VAL A 102 63.20 -8.87 7.86
N PRO A 103 62.49 -7.87 8.44
CA PRO A 103 61.81 -6.81 7.67
C PRO A 103 62.82 -5.95 6.92
N SER A 104 62.51 -5.59 5.69
CA SER A 104 63.26 -4.58 4.92
C SER A 104 62.97 -3.18 5.43
N HIS A 105 63.84 -2.20 5.07
CA HIS A 105 63.75 -0.82 5.56
C HIS A 105 62.37 -0.15 5.25
N ASP A 106 61.74 -0.52 4.16
CA ASP A 106 60.43 0.01 3.73
C ASP A 106 59.20 -0.62 4.46
N GLU A 107 59.39 -1.72 5.20
CA GLU A 107 58.36 -2.41 5.93
C GLU A 107 58.18 -1.89 7.37
N ARG A 108 58.94 -0.87 7.80
CA ARG A 108 58.92 -0.31 9.18
C ARG A 108 57.55 0.26 9.59
N ALA A 109 56.82 0.84 8.63
CA ALA A 109 55.46 1.32 8.92
C ALA A 109 54.50 0.19 9.34
N MET A 110 54.65 -1.02 8.74
CA MET A 110 53.83 -2.20 9.08
C MET A 110 54.24 -2.79 10.44
N GLU A 111 55.52 -2.71 10.83
CA GLU A 111 55.95 -3.12 12.17
C GLU A 111 55.27 -2.33 13.31
N VAL A 112 54.99 -1.05 13.11
CA VAL A 112 54.25 -0.24 14.08
C VAL A 112 52.88 -0.78 14.32
N TYR A 113 52.15 -1.14 13.26
CA TYR A 113 50.83 -1.76 13.37
C TYR A 113 50.90 -3.17 13.97
N GLN A 114 51.86 -3.99 13.59
CA GLN A 114 52.07 -5.31 14.17
C GLN A 114 52.33 -5.22 15.69
N ARG A 115 53.22 -4.32 16.14
CA ARG A 115 53.54 -4.08 17.55
C ARG A 115 52.30 -3.58 18.34
N ALA A 116 51.48 -2.77 17.71
CA ALA A 116 50.22 -2.29 18.33
C ALA A 116 49.16 -3.40 18.49
N ILE A 117 49.10 -4.32 17.52
CA ILE A 117 48.08 -5.40 17.46
C ILE A 117 48.49 -6.63 18.29
N GLU A 118 49.81 -6.94 18.39
CA GLU A 118 50.33 -8.16 19.02
C GLU A 118 49.83 -8.36 20.46
N PRO A 119 49.79 -7.33 21.36
CA PRO A 119 49.28 -7.52 22.72
C PRO A 119 47.75 -7.86 22.76
N MET A 120 47.00 -7.37 21.78
CA MET A 120 45.52 -7.59 21.66
C MET A 120 45.17 -8.78 20.74
N ARG A 121 46.15 -9.43 20.16
CA ARG A 121 45.96 -10.46 19.14
C ARG A 121 45.02 -11.57 19.57
N ARG A 122 45.14 -12.08 20.78
CA ARG A 122 44.27 -13.15 21.29
C ARG A 122 42.82 -12.71 21.33
N VAL A 123 42.56 -11.51 21.75
CA VAL A 123 41.21 -10.91 21.78
C VAL A 123 40.68 -10.66 20.38
N LEU A 124 41.48 -10.01 19.53
CA LEU A 124 41.10 -9.71 18.15
C LEU A 124 40.87 -10.96 17.31
N ALA A 125 41.60 -12.03 17.55
CA ALA A 125 41.46 -13.32 16.85
C ALA A 125 40.07 -13.95 17.07
N TRP A 126 39.37 -13.60 18.14
CA TRP A 126 37.99 -14.06 18.40
C TRP A 126 36.95 -12.95 18.16
N LEU A 127 37.25 -11.74 18.58
CA LEU A 127 36.30 -10.63 18.54
C LEU A 127 36.00 -10.17 17.08
N VAL A 128 37.02 -10.13 16.21
CA VAL A 128 36.83 -9.75 14.80
C VAL A 128 36.00 -10.79 14.05
N PRO A 129 36.33 -12.10 14.05
CA PRO A 129 35.46 -13.08 13.39
C PRO A 129 34.05 -13.10 13.93
N LEU A 130 33.86 -12.99 15.26
CA LEU A 130 32.53 -12.97 15.87
C LEU A 130 31.75 -11.72 15.45
N GLY A 131 32.36 -10.55 15.52
CA GLY A 131 31.72 -9.28 15.11
C GLY A 131 31.31 -9.28 13.63
N VAL A 132 32.20 -9.76 12.75
CA VAL A 132 31.92 -9.91 11.31
C VAL A 132 30.84 -10.94 11.05
N GLY A 133 30.90 -12.08 11.76
CA GLY A 133 29.89 -13.12 11.66
C GLY A 133 28.51 -12.61 12.08
N LEU A 134 28.40 -11.95 13.23
CA LEU A 134 27.15 -11.35 13.68
C LEU A 134 26.64 -10.30 12.65
N PHE A 135 27.52 -9.44 12.16
CA PHE A 135 27.14 -8.46 11.16
C PHE A 135 26.56 -9.09 9.89
N VAL A 136 27.24 -10.08 9.31
CA VAL A 136 26.74 -10.80 8.10
C VAL A 136 25.46 -11.56 8.42
N GLY A 137 25.39 -12.24 9.57
CA GLY A 137 24.20 -12.98 9.98
C GLY A 137 22.96 -12.08 10.11
N PHE A 138 23.09 -10.95 10.82
CA PHE A 138 21.98 -10.04 11.03
C PHE A 138 21.58 -9.24 9.78
N THR A 139 22.56 -8.83 8.94
CA THR A 139 22.25 -7.99 7.78
C THR A 139 21.87 -8.77 6.53
N GLN A 140 22.45 -9.95 6.32
CA GLN A 140 22.27 -10.72 5.08
C GLN A 140 21.40 -11.95 5.23
N ALA A 141 21.36 -12.59 6.39
CA ALA A 141 20.59 -13.83 6.55
C ALA A 141 19.23 -13.62 7.24
N MET A 142 19.18 -12.77 8.26
CA MET A 142 17.97 -12.55 9.05
C MET A 142 16.74 -12.16 8.21
N PRO A 143 16.81 -11.31 7.17
CA PRO A 143 15.64 -10.90 6.37
C PRO A 143 15.01 -12.05 5.57
N HIS A 144 15.76 -13.12 5.30
CA HIS A 144 15.34 -14.23 4.42
C HIS A 144 14.62 -15.40 5.15
N TRP A 145 14.07 -15.17 6.34
CA TRP A 145 13.35 -16.19 7.11
C TRP A 145 12.14 -16.79 6.38
N ARG A 146 11.46 -15.97 5.54
CA ARG A 146 10.29 -16.41 4.76
C ARG A 146 10.66 -17.48 3.74
N GLU A 147 11.75 -17.28 3.02
CA GLU A 147 12.20 -18.19 1.95
C GLU A 147 12.49 -19.60 2.49
N ILE A 148 13.16 -19.70 3.66
CA ILE A 148 13.47 -20.99 4.25
C ILE A 148 12.20 -21.69 4.76
N LEU A 149 11.30 -20.96 5.45
CA LEU A 149 10.08 -21.54 5.97
C LEU A 149 9.15 -22.02 4.84
N LEU A 150 8.99 -21.24 3.79
CA LEU A 150 8.18 -21.59 2.63
C LEU A 150 8.75 -22.78 1.86
N ALA A 151 10.07 -22.87 1.68
CA ALA A 151 10.69 -23.99 0.98
C ALA A 151 10.45 -25.32 1.70
N PHE A 152 10.57 -25.35 3.04
CA PHE A 152 10.33 -26.55 3.84
C PHE A 152 8.84 -26.92 3.99
N ASN A 153 7.94 -25.96 3.76
CA ASN A 153 6.49 -26.15 3.88
C ASN A 153 5.77 -25.99 2.53
N SER A 154 6.47 -26.16 1.44
CA SER A 154 5.94 -25.96 0.09
C SER A 154 4.67 -26.77 -0.18
N SER A 155 3.85 -26.27 -1.10
CA SER A 155 2.65 -26.94 -1.62
C SER A 155 2.68 -26.87 -3.14
N ALA A 156 2.36 -28.01 -3.80
CA ALA A 156 2.36 -28.08 -5.24
C ALA A 156 1.26 -27.20 -5.85
N PHE A 157 1.57 -26.54 -6.95
CA PHE A 157 0.61 -25.79 -7.77
C PHE A 157 -0.21 -26.73 -8.67
N GLY A 158 0.34 -27.90 -8.99
CA GLY A 158 -0.29 -28.82 -9.95
C GLY A 158 -0.18 -28.35 -11.40
N VAL A 159 0.54 -27.28 -11.66
CA VAL A 159 0.80 -26.69 -12.97
C VAL A 159 2.30 -26.79 -13.24
N LYS A 160 2.67 -27.29 -14.41
CA LYS A 160 4.07 -27.43 -14.84
C LYS A 160 4.43 -26.33 -15.82
N ASP A 161 5.64 -25.80 -15.68
CA ASP A 161 6.17 -24.88 -16.66
C ASP A 161 6.41 -25.59 -18.02
N PRO A 162 6.18 -24.89 -19.15
CA PRO A 162 6.29 -25.51 -20.47
C PRO A 162 7.74 -25.68 -20.94
N GLN A 163 8.76 -25.18 -20.26
CA GLN A 163 10.16 -25.20 -20.69
C GLN A 163 10.93 -26.38 -20.06
N TRP A 164 10.74 -26.59 -18.75
CA TRP A 164 11.48 -27.59 -17.97
C TRP A 164 10.56 -28.70 -17.44
N GLY A 165 9.24 -28.54 -17.54
CA GLY A 165 8.26 -29.47 -16.98
C GLY A 165 8.22 -29.54 -15.45
N LEU A 166 8.79 -28.52 -14.78
CA LEU A 166 8.80 -28.40 -13.32
C LEU A 166 7.49 -27.79 -12.82
N ASP A 167 7.02 -28.26 -11.66
CA ASP A 167 5.88 -27.60 -11.00
C ASP A 167 6.23 -26.16 -10.60
N VAL A 168 5.27 -25.24 -10.73
CA VAL A 168 5.42 -23.82 -10.41
C VAL A 168 5.93 -23.61 -8.98
N SER A 169 5.64 -24.53 -8.05
CA SER A 169 6.14 -24.49 -6.67
C SER A 169 7.66 -24.45 -6.57
N PHE A 170 8.40 -25.03 -7.54
CA PHE A 170 9.85 -24.94 -7.59
C PHE A 170 10.31 -23.48 -7.71
N TYR A 171 9.67 -22.70 -8.58
CA TYR A 171 10.04 -21.29 -8.85
C TYR A 171 9.68 -20.37 -7.68
N ILE A 172 8.55 -20.61 -7.04
CA ILE A 172 8.03 -19.76 -5.98
C ILE A 172 8.66 -20.10 -4.62
N PHE A 173 8.90 -21.38 -4.30
CA PHE A 173 9.34 -21.77 -2.97
C PHE A 173 10.81 -22.21 -2.91
N ILE A 174 11.28 -23.00 -3.89
CA ILE A 174 12.59 -23.65 -3.81
C ILE A 174 13.69 -22.78 -4.42
N LEU A 175 13.46 -22.22 -5.59
CA LEU A 175 14.47 -21.42 -6.32
C LEU A 175 14.94 -20.19 -5.52
N PRO A 176 14.08 -19.42 -4.82
CA PRO A 176 14.52 -18.30 -3.97
C PRO A 176 15.46 -18.78 -2.85
N LEU A 177 15.14 -19.87 -2.16
CA LEU A 177 16.01 -20.44 -1.14
C LEU A 177 17.38 -20.82 -1.70
N LEU A 178 17.42 -21.56 -2.84
CA LEU A 178 18.68 -21.95 -3.47
C LEU A 178 19.56 -20.73 -3.82
N ARG A 179 18.95 -19.69 -4.36
CA ARG A 179 19.64 -18.42 -4.67
C ARG A 179 20.18 -17.75 -3.42
N THR A 180 19.39 -17.70 -2.36
CA THR A 180 19.82 -17.13 -1.08
C THR A 180 20.98 -17.92 -0.48
N LEU A 181 20.94 -19.26 -0.51
CA LEU A 181 22.06 -20.08 -0.04
C LEU A 181 23.35 -19.84 -0.83
N ILE A 182 23.28 -19.73 -2.16
CA ILE A 182 24.44 -19.43 -2.99
C ILE A 182 24.96 -18.00 -2.71
N ARG A 183 24.08 -17.02 -2.56
CA ARG A 183 24.45 -15.64 -2.21
C ARG A 183 25.18 -15.59 -0.86
N LEU A 184 24.68 -16.30 0.14
CA LEU A 184 25.34 -16.41 1.45
C LEU A 184 26.70 -17.11 1.35
N LEU A 185 26.81 -18.19 0.58
CA LEU A 185 28.08 -18.89 0.35
C LEU A 185 29.13 -17.97 -0.30
N VAL A 186 28.73 -17.21 -1.32
CA VAL A 186 29.59 -16.21 -1.96
C VAL A 186 30.02 -15.13 -0.95
N SER A 187 29.07 -14.61 -0.17
CA SER A 187 29.34 -13.60 0.86
C SER A 187 30.33 -14.10 1.92
N ILE A 188 30.13 -15.32 2.44
CA ILE A 188 31.05 -15.95 3.40
C ILE A 188 32.45 -16.11 2.80
N THR A 189 32.52 -16.63 1.56
CA THR A 189 33.77 -16.89 0.86
C THR A 189 34.56 -15.60 0.61
N VAL A 190 33.91 -14.56 0.10
CA VAL A 190 34.52 -13.24 -0.15
C VAL A 190 34.97 -12.58 1.16
N THR A 191 34.14 -12.63 2.20
CA THR A 191 34.48 -12.07 3.51
C THR A 191 35.69 -12.79 4.10
N ALA A 192 35.72 -14.13 4.10
CA ALA A 192 36.86 -14.89 4.58
C ALA A 192 38.15 -14.63 3.76
N ALA A 193 38.02 -14.46 2.44
CA ALA A 193 39.13 -14.09 1.56
C ALA A 193 39.69 -12.70 1.89
N ILE A 194 38.83 -11.70 2.13
CA ILE A 194 39.25 -10.34 2.51
C ILE A 194 40.05 -10.37 3.81
N PHE A 195 39.55 -11.03 4.85
CA PHE A 195 40.28 -11.14 6.11
C PHE A 195 41.57 -12.00 6.01
N SER A 196 41.60 -12.99 5.10
CA SER A 196 42.81 -13.74 4.76
C SER A 196 43.85 -12.84 4.15
N VAL A 197 43.47 -12.07 3.10
CA VAL A 197 44.39 -11.11 2.42
C VAL A 197 44.91 -10.09 3.41
N GLY A 198 44.03 -9.49 4.23
CA GLY A 198 44.41 -8.53 5.25
C GLY A 198 45.40 -9.12 6.28
N THR A 199 45.20 -10.37 6.72
CA THR A 199 46.11 -11.04 7.64
C THR A 199 47.43 -11.39 6.99
N HIS A 200 47.43 -11.91 5.76
CA HIS A 200 48.67 -12.18 5.03
C HIS A 200 49.43 -10.90 4.72
N TYR A 201 48.75 -9.82 4.39
CA TYR A 201 49.39 -8.51 4.17
C TYR A 201 50.02 -7.99 5.48
N LEU A 202 49.30 -8.01 6.58
CA LEU A 202 49.80 -7.57 7.88
C LEU A 202 51.04 -8.32 8.33
N TYR A 203 51.11 -9.63 8.03
CA TYR A 203 52.25 -10.50 8.49
C TYR A 203 53.23 -10.84 7.37
N GLY A 204 53.27 -10.06 6.26
CA GLY A 204 54.28 -10.19 5.21
C GLY A 204 54.14 -11.40 4.29
N GLY A 205 52.97 -12.06 4.32
CA GLY A 205 52.65 -13.13 3.40
C GLY A 205 52.29 -12.65 1.99
N ILE A 206 51.86 -11.38 1.88
CA ILE A 206 51.64 -10.63 0.63
C ILE A 206 52.35 -9.29 0.79
N THR A 207 53.22 -8.91 -0.16
CA THR A 207 53.88 -7.62 -0.15
C THR A 207 53.69 -6.93 -1.50
N PHE A 208 53.49 -5.61 -1.50
CA PHE A 208 53.29 -4.83 -2.72
C PHE A 208 54.54 -4.05 -3.13
N ALA A 209 55.43 -3.72 -2.18
CA ALA A 209 56.67 -3.00 -2.42
C ALA A 209 57.87 -3.78 -1.85
N PRO A 210 59.04 -3.76 -2.47
CA PRO A 210 59.42 -3.13 -3.76
C PRO A 210 58.94 -3.96 -4.99
N ARG A 211 58.48 -5.19 -4.78
CA ARG A 211 57.91 -6.08 -5.82
C ARG A 211 56.70 -6.82 -5.22
N PHE A 212 55.68 -7.01 -6.06
CA PHE A 212 54.53 -7.84 -5.64
C PHE A 212 54.98 -9.28 -5.43
N THR A 213 54.92 -9.74 -4.20
CA THR A 213 55.24 -11.13 -3.87
C THR A 213 54.12 -11.77 -3.04
N VAL A 214 53.83 -13.06 -3.30
CA VAL A 214 52.84 -13.85 -2.59
C VAL A 214 53.52 -15.14 -2.14
N THR A 215 53.50 -15.42 -0.86
CA THR A 215 54.01 -16.67 -0.31
C THR A 215 53.21 -17.88 -0.79
N ARG A 216 53.84 -19.07 -0.75
CA ARG A 216 53.16 -20.33 -1.14
C ARG A 216 51.85 -20.53 -0.36
N SER A 217 51.87 -20.29 0.92
CA SER A 217 50.73 -20.47 1.82
C SER A 217 49.58 -19.49 1.48
N ALA A 218 49.88 -18.22 1.29
CA ALA A 218 48.91 -17.21 0.85
C ALA A 218 48.30 -17.59 -0.50
N ARG A 219 49.16 -18.07 -1.45
CA ARG A 219 48.74 -18.54 -2.76
C ARG A 219 47.74 -19.68 -2.64
N VAL A 220 48.05 -20.72 -1.87
CA VAL A 220 47.17 -21.89 -1.67
C VAL A 220 45.86 -21.47 -1.08
N GLN A 221 45.87 -20.64 -0.05
CA GLN A 221 44.62 -20.20 0.61
C GLN A 221 43.71 -19.38 -0.34
N LEU A 222 44.32 -18.41 -1.05
CA LEU A 222 43.58 -17.60 -2.05
C LEU A 222 43.07 -18.44 -3.21
N THR A 223 43.84 -19.46 -3.61
CA THR A 223 43.42 -20.43 -4.64
C THR A 223 42.17 -21.23 -4.20
N ILE A 224 42.11 -21.65 -2.94
CA ILE A 224 40.93 -22.37 -2.39
C ILE A 224 39.70 -21.43 -2.42
N PHE A 225 39.82 -20.18 -1.97
CA PHE A 225 38.72 -19.22 -2.05
C PHE A 225 38.27 -18.96 -3.48
N ALA A 226 39.21 -18.80 -4.42
CA ALA A 226 38.89 -18.60 -5.82
C ALA A 226 38.17 -19.83 -6.41
N ALA A 227 38.62 -21.05 -6.05
CA ALA A 227 37.96 -22.28 -6.50
C ALA A 227 36.51 -22.39 -5.94
N ILE A 228 36.29 -22.12 -4.63
CA ILE A 228 34.96 -22.11 -4.02
C ILE A 228 34.07 -21.04 -4.68
N TYR A 229 34.59 -19.84 -4.91
CA TYR A 229 33.87 -18.77 -5.60
C TYR A 229 33.45 -19.18 -7.01
N CYS A 230 34.38 -19.79 -7.80
CA CYS A 230 34.07 -20.28 -9.14
C CYS A 230 33.00 -21.39 -9.14
N LEU A 231 33.06 -22.33 -8.17
CA LEU A 231 32.03 -23.35 -8.01
C LEU A 231 30.68 -22.74 -7.63
N ALA A 232 30.67 -21.75 -6.73
CA ALA A 232 29.45 -21.02 -6.38
C ALA A 232 28.88 -20.28 -7.61
N GLN A 233 29.73 -19.66 -8.44
CA GLN A 233 29.32 -19.03 -9.70
C GLN A 233 28.80 -20.05 -10.73
N ALA A 234 29.37 -21.25 -10.79
CA ALA A 234 28.85 -22.31 -11.64
C ALA A 234 27.39 -22.67 -11.28
N VAL A 235 27.12 -22.86 -9.97
CA VAL A 235 25.75 -23.09 -9.48
C VAL A 235 24.86 -21.88 -9.74
N ASN A 236 25.37 -20.66 -9.55
CA ASN A 236 24.63 -19.43 -9.82
C ASN A 236 24.23 -19.33 -11.31
N PHE A 237 25.13 -19.59 -12.27
CA PHE A 237 24.81 -19.63 -13.69
C PHE A 237 23.79 -20.73 -14.01
N TRP A 238 23.89 -21.87 -13.36
CA TRP A 238 22.93 -22.95 -13.51
C TRP A 238 21.53 -22.56 -13.04
N LEU A 239 21.41 -21.88 -11.89
CA LEU A 239 20.13 -21.39 -11.35
C LEU A 239 19.55 -20.21 -12.17
N GLN A 240 20.40 -19.37 -12.77
CA GLN A 240 19.96 -18.28 -13.62
C GLN A 240 19.15 -18.73 -14.84
N ARG A 241 19.34 -19.97 -15.33
CA ARG A 241 18.54 -20.50 -16.43
C ARG A 241 17.05 -20.56 -16.11
N TYR A 242 16.71 -20.88 -14.86
CA TYR A 242 15.32 -20.94 -14.41
C TYR A 242 14.70 -19.56 -14.26
N SER A 243 15.51 -18.55 -13.93
CA SER A 243 14.99 -17.19 -13.78
C SER A 243 14.62 -16.50 -15.09
N LEU A 244 15.18 -16.92 -16.21
CA LEU A 244 14.79 -16.39 -17.51
C LEU A 244 13.28 -16.61 -17.82
N LEU A 245 12.63 -17.55 -17.11
CA LEU A 245 11.21 -17.82 -17.32
C LEU A 245 10.28 -16.75 -16.71
N PHE A 246 10.81 -15.85 -15.91
CA PHE A 246 10.06 -14.71 -15.32
C PHE A 246 10.83 -13.40 -15.37
N ASP A 247 11.87 -13.33 -16.22
CA ASP A 247 12.54 -12.05 -16.48
C ASP A 247 11.64 -11.16 -17.35
N ALA A 248 11.62 -9.86 -17.04
CA ALA A 248 10.88 -8.88 -17.82
C ALA A 248 11.59 -8.62 -19.15
N SER A 249 10.91 -8.84 -20.25
CA SER A 249 11.36 -8.43 -21.58
C SER A 249 10.48 -7.29 -22.11
N GLY A 250 10.97 -6.50 -23.05
CA GLY A 250 10.29 -5.26 -23.42
C GLY A 250 8.89 -5.41 -24.02
N ARG A 251 8.54 -6.60 -24.55
CA ARG A 251 7.26 -6.85 -25.23
C ARG A 251 6.32 -7.73 -24.40
N PHE A 252 6.85 -8.77 -23.78
CA PHE A 252 6.15 -9.69 -22.88
C PHE A 252 7.15 -10.25 -21.87
N ASP A 253 6.69 -10.78 -20.75
CA ASP A 253 7.53 -11.34 -19.72
C ASP A 253 7.68 -12.87 -19.88
N GLY A 254 8.82 -13.37 -19.39
CA GLY A 254 9.20 -14.77 -19.54
C GLY A 254 10.27 -14.97 -20.61
N ALA A 255 10.65 -16.23 -20.81
CA ALA A 255 11.71 -16.58 -21.75
C ALA A 255 11.27 -16.36 -23.21
N THR A 256 12.02 -15.52 -23.94
CA THR A 256 11.87 -15.27 -25.37
C THR A 256 12.52 -16.37 -26.22
N TYR A 257 12.35 -16.30 -27.55
CA TYR A 257 13.09 -17.17 -28.47
C TYR A 257 14.61 -17.09 -28.21
N THR A 258 15.13 -15.89 -28.07
CA THR A 258 16.56 -15.66 -27.80
C THR A 258 16.98 -16.26 -26.47
N ASP A 259 16.12 -16.17 -25.44
CA ASP A 259 16.42 -16.78 -24.14
C ASP A 259 16.54 -18.30 -24.23
N VAL A 260 15.60 -18.93 -24.88
CA VAL A 260 15.60 -20.40 -24.99
C VAL A 260 16.74 -20.92 -25.88
N HIS A 261 17.02 -20.25 -27.01
CA HIS A 261 17.99 -20.74 -27.99
C HIS A 261 19.42 -20.18 -27.84
N ALA A 262 19.59 -19.07 -27.11
CA ALA A 262 20.90 -18.46 -26.89
C ALA A 262 21.26 -18.31 -25.42
N ASN A 263 20.44 -17.65 -24.58
CA ASN A 263 20.78 -17.34 -23.19
C ASN A 263 20.84 -18.60 -22.28
N ILE A 264 19.88 -19.51 -22.37
CA ILE A 264 19.89 -20.76 -21.59
C ILE A 264 21.13 -21.63 -21.95
N PRO A 265 21.46 -21.92 -23.22
CA PRO A 265 22.70 -22.57 -23.58
C PRO A 265 23.95 -21.82 -23.11
N ALA A 266 23.98 -20.50 -23.25
CA ALA A 266 25.08 -19.65 -22.79
C ALA A 266 25.34 -19.81 -21.30
N LYS A 267 24.30 -19.73 -20.46
CA LYS A 267 24.40 -19.94 -19.00
C LYS A 267 24.88 -21.33 -18.66
N THR A 268 24.47 -22.35 -19.41
CA THR A 268 24.92 -23.74 -19.23
C THR A 268 26.43 -23.87 -19.54
N ILE A 269 26.88 -23.26 -20.64
CA ILE A 269 28.31 -23.27 -21.02
C ILE A 269 29.15 -22.49 -19.98
N LEU A 270 28.69 -21.33 -19.53
CA LEU A 270 29.36 -20.54 -18.50
C LEU A 270 29.45 -21.28 -17.16
N ALA A 271 28.42 -22.04 -16.80
CA ALA A 271 28.47 -22.92 -15.62
C ALA A 271 29.58 -23.98 -15.77
N ALA A 272 29.65 -24.65 -16.92
CA ALA A 272 30.70 -25.64 -17.22
C ALA A 272 32.11 -25.01 -17.21
N ILE A 273 32.29 -23.85 -17.85
CA ILE A 273 33.55 -23.11 -17.84
C ILE A 273 33.95 -22.75 -16.39
N SER A 274 33.00 -22.32 -15.55
CA SER A 274 33.26 -21.99 -14.14
C SER A 274 33.77 -23.20 -13.35
N VAL A 275 33.22 -24.41 -13.60
CA VAL A 275 33.71 -25.65 -13.00
C VAL A 275 35.13 -25.96 -13.44
N VAL A 276 35.43 -25.84 -14.75
CA VAL A 276 36.80 -26.06 -15.30
C VAL A 276 37.79 -25.08 -14.66
N ILE A 277 37.44 -23.81 -14.52
CA ILE A 277 38.30 -22.81 -13.89
C ILE A 277 38.51 -23.14 -12.40
N ALA A 278 37.50 -23.57 -11.68
CA ALA A 278 37.65 -24.05 -10.30
C ALA A 278 38.67 -25.22 -10.22
N ALA A 279 38.58 -26.18 -11.13
CA ALA A 279 39.53 -27.28 -11.24
C ALA A 279 40.94 -26.81 -11.57
N LEU A 280 41.09 -25.82 -12.45
CA LEU A 280 42.39 -25.20 -12.76
C LEU A 280 42.97 -24.46 -11.54
N PHE A 281 42.15 -23.78 -10.74
CA PHE A 281 42.62 -23.21 -9.48
C PHE A 281 43.09 -24.30 -8.51
N ILE A 282 42.38 -25.40 -8.36
CA ILE A 282 42.78 -26.52 -7.51
C ILE A 282 44.07 -27.12 -8.03
N ALA A 283 44.19 -27.39 -9.34
CA ALA A 283 45.42 -27.94 -9.98
C ALA A 283 46.62 -27.03 -9.82
N SER A 284 46.41 -25.67 -9.78
CA SER A 284 47.48 -24.71 -9.60
C SER A 284 48.23 -24.80 -8.26
N ILE A 285 47.65 -25.48 -7.28
CA ILE A 285 48.26 -25.76 -5.98
C ILE A 285 49.54 -26.61 -6.20
N TRP A 286 49.46 -27.62 -7.07
CA TRP A 286 50.60 -28.51 -7.41
C TRP A 286 51.51 -27.87 -8.45
N MET A 287 50.94 -27.14 -9.43
CA MET A 287 51.68 -26.49 -10.53
C MET A 287 52.50 -25.25 -10.10
N LYS A 288 52.33 -24.76 -8.91
CA LYS A 288 53.03 -23.59 -8.32
C LYS A 288 52.96 -22.29 -9.12
N SER A 289 51.99 -22.19 -10.07
CA SER A 289 51.77 -21.03 -10.95
C SER A 289 50.31 -20.66 -11.05
N TRP A 290 50.05 -19.35 -11.01
CA TRP A 290 48.68 -18.81 -11.22
C TRP A 290 48.43 -18.38 -12.67
N LYS A 291 49.40 -18.52 -13.56
CA LYS A 291 49.23 -18.11 -14.96
C LYS A 291 48.02 -18.79 -15.60
N LEU A 292 47.89 -20.11 -15.43
CA LEU A 292 46.81 -20.88 -16.04
C LEU A 292 45.41 -20.56 -15.47
N PRO A 293 45.16 -20.53 -14.15
CA PRO A 293 43.84 -20.13 -13.63
C PRO A 293 43.51 -18.68 -13.91
N ILE A 294 44.47 -17.75 -13.89
CA ILE A 294 44.23 -16.34 -14.26
C ILE A 294 43.81 -16.26 -15.74
N THR A 295 44.51 -16.99 -16.62
CA THR A 295 44.10 -17.08 -18.03
C THR A 295 42.69 -17.67 -18.13
N GLY A 296 42.36 -18.68 -17.33
CA GLY A 296 41.00 -19.22 -17.24
C GLY A 296 39.96 -18.18 -16.82
N VAL A 297 40.26 -17.34 -15.84
CA VAL A 297 39.37 -16.22 -15.43
C VAL A 297 39.17 -15.21 -16.56
N VAL A 298 40.27 -14.84 -17.25
CA VAL A 298 40.20 -13.95 -18.41
C VAL A 298 39.32 -14.58 -19.51
N VAL A 299 39.51 -15.87 -19.79
CA VAL A 299 38.66 -16.61 -20.75
C VAL A 299 37.21 -16.61 -20.30
N MET A 300 36.93 -16.79 -19.02
CA MET A 300 35.57 -16.73 -18.48
C MET A 300 34.95 -15.35 -18.70
N VAL A 301 35.65 -14.27 -18.41
CA VAL A 301 35.18 -12.90 -18.64
C VAL A 301 34.90 -12.66 -20.12
N VAL A 302 35.82 -13.05 -20.99
CA VAL A 302 35.66 -12.94 -22.44
C VAL A 302 34.51 -13.83 -22.92
N SER A 303 34.41 -15.08 -22.43
CA SER A 303 33.32 -15.98 -22.78
C SER A 303 31.97 -15.45 -22.27
N SER A 304 31.93 -14.86 -21.07
CA SER A 304 30.73 -14.23 -20.54
C SER A 304 30.27 -13.07 -21.41
N LEU A 305 31.20 -12.28 -21.93
CA LEU A 305 30.89 -11.17 -22.84
C LEU A 305 30.47 -11.70 -24.24
N VAL A 306 31.20 -12.64 -24.81
CA VAL A 306 30.94 -13.14 -26.18
C VAL A 306 29.71 -14.03 -26.18
N ILE A 307 29.69 -15.08 -25.35
CA ILE A 307 28.61 -16.08 -25.32
C ILE A 307 27.40 -15.56 -24.54
N GLY A 308 27.63 -14.79 -23.49
CA GLY A 308 26.56 -14.28 -22.62
C GLY A 308 25.92 -12.96 -23.05
N SER A 309 26.53 -12.21 -24.00
CA SER A 309 25.97 -10.94 -24.47
C SER A 309 25.99 -10.81 -25.98
N VAL A 310 27.16 -10.98 -26.64
CA VAL A 310 27.28 -10.78 -28.10
C VAL A 310 26.47 -11.83 -28.86
N TYR A 311 26.59 -13.10 -28.51
CA TYR A 311 25.88 -14.18 -29.18
C TYR A 311 24.36 -14.05 -29.10
N PRO A 312 23.75 -13.81 -27.92
CA PRO A 312 22.32 -13.53 -27.85
C PRO A 312 21.89 -12.31 -28.67
N ALA A 313 22.69 -11.22 -28.66
CA ALA A 313 22.41 -10.03 -29.45
C ALA A 313 22.44 -10.30 -30.96
N VAL A 314 23.37 -11.16 -31.43
CA VAL A 314 23.44 -11.59 -32.83
C VAL A 314 22.22 -12.42 -33.19
N VAL A 315 21.84 -13.38 -32.34
CA VAL A 315 20.62 -14.20 -32.55
C VAL A 315 19.38 -13.31 -32.59
N GLN A 316 19.27 -12.37 -31.65
CA GLN A 316 18.14 -11.43 -31.62
C GLN A 316 18.06 -10.64 -32.92
N LYS A 317 19.15 -9.98 -33.32
CA LYS A 317 19.16 -9.05 -34.45
C LYS A 317 19.03 -9.72 -35.82
N PHE A 318 19.64 -10.90 -36.01
CA PHE A 318 19.72 -11.53 -37.34
C PHE A 318 18.76 -12.73 -37.52
N VAL A 319 18.30 -13.35 -36.42
CA VAL A 319 17.40 -14.50 -36.51
C VAL A 319 15.99 -14.10 -36.10
N VAL A 320 15.87 -13.41 -34.95
CA VAL A 320 14.55 -13.07 -34.36
C VAL A 320 13.95 -11.83 -35.02
N ASP A 321 14.63 -10.68 -34.99
CA ASP A 321 14.06 -9.41 -35.43
C ASP A 321 13.46 -9.45 -36.87
N PRO A 322 14.09 -10.13 -37.90
CA PRO A 322 13.52 -10.20 -39.22
C PRO A 322 12.21 -11.03 -39.30
N ASN A 323 12.01 -11.96 -38.33
CA ASN A 323 10.88 -12.88 -38.29
C ASN A 323 10.23 -12.90 -36.89
N ALA A 324 10.25 -11.77 -36.19
CA ALA A 324 9.97 -11.72 -34.75
C ALA A 324 8.58 -12.25 -34.40
N GLN A 325 7.54 -11.91 -35.15
CA GLN A 325 6.18 -12.39 -34.93
C GLN A 325 6.12 -13.93 -34.91
N ARG A 326 6.68 -14.58 -35.92
CA ARG A 326 6.66 -16.05 -36.04
C ARG A 326 7.55 -16.72 -34.99
N SER A 327 8.73 -16.16 -34.74
CA SER A 327 9.71 -16.72 -33.79
C SER A 327 9.21 -16.61 -32.36
N GLU A 328 8.57 -15.50 -31.98
CA GLU A 328 8.10 -15.24 -30.62
C GLU A 328 6.68 -15.78 -30.36
N ALA A 329 5.88 -16.10 -31.36
CA ALA A 329 4.49 -16.54 -31.20
C ALA A 329 4.30 -17.68 -30.17
N PRO A 330 5.12 -18.74 -30.12
CA PRO A 330 4.96 -19.81 -29.13
C PRO A 330 5.22 -19.30 -27.70
N TYR A 331 6.13 -18.37 -27.52
CA TYR A 331 6.50 -17.81 -26.22
C TYR A 331 5.48 -16.77 -25.74
N ILE A 332 4.95 -15.96 -26.66
CA ILE A 332 3.83 -15.05 -26.39
C ILE A 332 2.60 -15.84 -25.97
N GLN A 333 2.29 -16.96 -26.62
CA GLN A 333 1.16 -17.79 -26.22
C GLN A 333 1.35 -18.36 -24.80
N ARG A 334 2.56 -18.82 -24.44
CA ARG A 334 2.88 -19.24 -23.08
C ARG A 334 2.71 -18.09 -22.06
N ASN A 335 3.10 -16.86 -22.43
CA ASN A 335 2.91 -15.67 -21.59
C ASN A 335 1.42 -15.34 -21.41
N ILE A 336 0.61 -15.39 -22.48
CA ILE A 336 -0.83 -15.16 -22.40
C ILE A 336 -1.48 -16.17 -21.44
N ASP A 337 -1.24 -17.47 -21.66
CA ASP A 337 -1.86 -18.54 -20.89
C ASP A 337 -1.43 -18.47 -19.40
N ALA A 338 -0.14 -18.27 -19.14
CA ALA A 338 0.41 -18.15 -17.80
C ALA A 338 -0.11 -16.92 -17.07
N THR A 339 -0.18 -15.77 -17.75
CA THR A 339 -0.68 -14.51 -17.16
C THR A 339 -2.14 -14.65 -16.76
N LEU A 340 -2.97 -15.16 -17.65
CA LEU A 340 -4.39 -15.35 -17.36
C LEU A 340 -4.60 -16.31 -16.18
N ALA A 341 -3.83 -17.41 -16.14
CA ALA A 341 -3.86 -18.35 -15.03
C ALA A 341 -3.36 -17.71 -13.73
N ALA A 342 -2.26 -16.94 -13.77
CA ALA A 342 -1.64 -16.33 -12.60
C ALA A 342 -2.51 -15.25 -11.94
N TYR A 343 -3.32 -14.54 -12.71
CA TYR A 343 -4.26 -13.52 -12.21
C TYR A 343 -5.70 -14.00 -12.06
N GLY A 344 -5.99 -15.31 -12.31
CA GLY A 344 -7.33 -15.89 -12.21
C GLY A 344 -8.31 -15.39 -13.28
N LEU A 345 -7.79 -15.09 -14.47
CA LEU A 345 -8.52 -14.53 -15.62
C LEU A 345 -8.79 -15.56 -16.72
N ASP A 346 -8.29 -16.80 -16.56
CA ASP A 346 -8.41 -17.91 -17.51
C ASP A 346 -9.88 -18.27 -17.80
N LYS A 347 -10.76 -18.04 -16.83
CA LYS A 347 -12.20 -18.36 -16.92
C LYS A 347 -13.09 -17.14 -17.22
N THR A 348 -12.51 -16.03 -17.66
CA THR A 348 -13.29 -14.85 -18.05
C THR A 348 -14.21 -15.18 -19.22
N GLU A 349 -15.52 -14.92 -19.04
CA GLU A 349 -16.53 -15.06 -20.10
C GLU A 349 -16.51 -13.81 -20.98
N ILE A 350 -16.03 -13.94 -22.23
CA ILE A 350 -16.02 -12.87 -23.22
C ILE A 350 -17.24 -13.03 -24.12
N THR A 351 -18.05 -11.97 -24.21
CA THR A 351 -19.26 -11.96 -25.02
C THR A 351 -19.22 -10.77 -25.98
N ALA A 352 -19.33 -11.02 -27.27
CA ALA A 352 -19.50 -9.95 -28.25
C ALA A 352 -20.82 -9.21 -28.00
N TYR A 353 -20.77 -7.89 -27.85
CA TYR A 353 -21.88 -7.04 -27.48
C TYR A 353 -22.12 -5.93 -28.47
N ASN A 354 -23.14 -6.05 -29.28
CA ASN A 354 -23.55 -5.02 -30.21
C ASN A 354 -24.54 -4.07 -29.52
N ALA A 355 -23.99 -3.05 -28.85
CA ALA A 355 -24.76 -2.11 -28.07
C ALA A 355 -25.71 -1.28 -28.93
N LYS A 356 -27.01 -1.32 -28.61
CA LYS A 356 -28.02 -0.45 -29.21
C LYS A 356 -27.80 1.01 -28.81
N THR A 357 -28.03 1.92 -29.73
CA THR A 357 -27.94 3.37 -29.52
C THR A 357 -29.29 4.07 -29.55
N ASP A 358 -30.31 3.38 -30.05
CA ASP A 358 -31.67 3.93 -30.16
C ASP A 358 -32.47 3.68 -28.91
N ALA A 359 -33.03 4.76 -28.36
CA ALA A 359 -33.89 4.70 -27.16
C ALA A 359 -35.37 4.77 -27.52
N SER A 360 -36.19 3.88 -26.94
CA SER A 360 -37.64 3.77 -27.16
C SER A 360 -38.41 3.57 -25.84
N ALA A 361 -39.65 3.98 -25.79
CA ALA A 361 -40.51 3.84 -24.64
C ALA A 361 -40.64 2.36 -24.21
N GLY A 362 -40.64 2.11 -22.90
CA GLY A 362 -40.74 0.79 -22.32
C GLY A 362 -39.50 -0.12 -22.44
N GLN A 363 -38.42 0.37 -23.05
CA GLN A 363 -37.23 -0.42 -23.34
C GLN A 363 -36.53 -0.96 -22.07
N LEU A 364 -36.62 -0.26 -20.96
CA LEU A 364 -35.97 -0.66 -19.68
C LEU A 364 -36.81 -1.61 -18.84
N LYS A 365 -38.02 -1.98 -19.29
CA LYS A 365 -38.92 -2.86 -18.51
C LYS A 365 -38.28 -4.22 -18.18
N ALA A 366 -37.46 -4.77 -19.06
CA ALA A 366 -36.79 -6.04 -18.84
C ALA A 366 -35.60 -5.92 -17.85
N ASP A 367 -35.12 -4.72 -17.60
CA ASP A 367 -33.95 -4.42 -16.77
C ASP A 367 -34.35 -3.68 -15.48
N ALA A 368 -35.61 -3.83 -15.05
CA ALA A 368 -36.17 -3.13 -13.88
C ALA A 368 -35.36 -3.36 -12.59
N GLU A 369 -34.77 -4.56 -12.39
CA GLU A 369 -33.91 -4.86 -11.24
C GLU A 369 -32.62 -4.01 -11.25
N SER A 370 -31.97 -3.85 -12.41
CA SER A 370 -30.78 -3.03 -12.57
C SER A 370 -31.07 -1.55 -12.42
N THR A 371 -32.19 -1.07 -12.99
CA THR A 371 -32.58 0.35 -12.89
C THR A 371 -33.01 0.74 -11.48
N ALA A 372 -33.59 -0.18 -10.72
CA ALA A 372 -33.96 0.01 -9.33
C ALA A 372 -32.74 0.20 -8.41
N SER A 373 -31.61 -0.37 -8.80
CA SER A 373 -30.38 -0.37 -8.00
C SER A 373 -29.36 0.70 -8.44
N ILE A 374 -29.70 1.56 -9.40
CA ILE A 374 -28.83 2.64 -9.84
C ILE A 374 -28.54 3.58 -8.67
N ARG A 375 -27.26 3.68 -8.30
CA ARG A 375 -26.83 4.48 -7.16
C ARG A 375 -26.79 5.97 -7.51
N LEU A 376 -27.46 6.78 -6.68
CA LEU A 376 -27.47 8.24 -6.76
C LEU A 376 -26.57 8.90 -5.72
N LEU A 377 -26.30 8.23 -4.58
CA LEU A 377 -25.33 8.73 -3.59
C LEU A 377 -23.91 8.32 -3.96
N ASP A 378 -23.05 9.31 -4.16
CA ASP A 378 -21.63 9.10 -4.40
C ASP A 378 -20.85 9.03 -3.08
N PRO A 379 -20.31 7.86 -2.68
CA PRO A 379 -19.62 7.71 -1.41
C PRO A 379 -18.37 8.59 -1.27
N SER A 380 -17.80 9.06 -2.38
CA SER A 380 -16.63 9.93 -2.36
C SER A 380 -16.97 11.42 -2.15
N LEU A 381 -18.24 11.79 -2.35
CA LEU A 381 -18.68 13.19 -2.24
C LEU A 381 -19.54 13.45 -1.00
N VAL A 382 -20.33 12.47 -0.54
CA VAL A 382 -21.35 12.72 0.49
C VAL A 382 -20.85 12.68 1.93
N THR A 383 -19.55 12.43 2.19
CA THR A 383 -18.99 12.45 3.54
C THR A 383 -19.25 13.75 4.29
N PRO A 384 -19.10 14.97 3.69
CA PRO A 384 -19.42 16.21 4.38
C PRO A 384 -20.89 16.29 4.77
N THR A 385 -21.80 15.75 3.97
CA THR A 385 -23.23 15.70 4.27
C THR A 385 -23.53 14.76 5.43
N PHE A 386 -22.91 13.58 5.45
CA PHE A 386 -22.99 12.64 6.59
C PHE A 386 -22.46 13.29 7.87
N ARG A 387 -21.34 14.01 7.77
CA ARG A 387 -20.77 14.75 8.89
C ARG A 387 -21.73 15.81 9.39
N GLN A 388 -22.26 16.65 8.52
CA GLN A 388 -23.17 17.73 8.91
C GLN A 388 -24.44 17.22 9.60
N LEU A 389 -24.99 16.09 9.18
CA LEU A 389 -26.26 15.58 9.66
C LEU A 389 -26.15 14.56 10.80
N GLN A 390 -25.04 13.84 10.90
CA GLN A 390 -24.90 12.66 11.75
C GLN A 390 -23.63 12.65 12.63
N GLN A 391 -22.77 13.67 12.58
CA GLN A 391 -21.56 13.71 13.40
C GLN A 391 -21.88 13.90 14.88
N ASN A 392 -22.89 14.69 15.19
CA ASN A 392 -23.39 15.02 16.53
C ASN A 392 -22.43 15.86 17.39
N ARG A 393 -21.17 15.44 17.54
CA ARG A 393 -20.13 16.13 18.33
C ARG A 393 -18.81 16.16 17.54
N GLN A 394 -17.98 17.16 17.81
CA GLN A 394 -16.72 17.42 17.11
C GLN A 394 -15.67 16.31 17.31
N TYR A 395 -15.76 15.53 18.37
CA TYR A 395 -14.87 14.42 18.64
C TYR A 395 -15.25 13.12 17.89
N TYR A 396 -16.29 13.17 17.04
CA TYR A 396 -16.61 12.10 16.10
C TYR A 396 -16.27 12.54 14.67
N ASN A 397 -15.93 11.59 13.81
CA ASN A 397 -15.72 11.83 12.40
C ASN A 397 -16.06 10.60 11.56
N PHE A 398 -16.27 10.80 10.27
CA PHE A 398 -16.41 9.74 9.28
C PHE A 398 -15.19 9.70 8.36
N SER A 399 -14.91 8.54 7.76
CA SER A 399 -13.88 8.40 6.74
C SER A 399 -14.13 9.40 5.58
N SER A 400 -13.06 9.85 4.93
CA SER A 400 -13.16 10.73 3.76
C SER A 400 -13.87 10.09 2.58
N GLN A 401 -13.84 8.77 2.50
CA GLN A 401 -14.56 7.96 1.53
C GLN A 401 -15.44 6.96 2.28
N LEU A 402 -16.74 6.97 1.99
CA LEU A 402 -17.70 6.04 2.56
C LEU A 402 -17.70 4.72 1.79
N ASN A 403 -18.30 3.71 2.38
CA ASN A 403 -18.36 2.37 1.80
C ASN A 403 -19.75 2.07 1.25
N VAL A 404 -19.81 1.19 0.26
CA VAL A 404 -21.06 0.64 -0.28
C VAL A 404 -21.17 -0.80 0.18
N ASP A 405 -22.33 -1.14 0.72
CA ASP A 405 -22.63 -2.50 1.17
C ASP A 405 -24.11 -2.81 0.92
N ARG A 406 -24.54 -4.04 1.15
CA ARG A 406 -25.93 -4.47 0.99
C ARG A 406 -26.48 -4.96 2.31
N TYR A 407 -27.66 -4.47 2.63
CA TYR A 407 -28.42 -4.87 3.80
C TYR A 407 -29.84 -5.28 3.44
N GLN A 408 -30.41 -6.14 4.27
CA GLN A 408 -31.84 -6.43 4.23
C GLN A 408 -32.56 -5.33 5.01
N VAL A 409 -33.16 -4.38 4.28
CA VAL A 409 -33.92 -3.28 4.87
C VAL A 409 -35.39 -3.50 4.57
N SER A 410 -36.21 -3.61 5.59
CA SER A 410 -37.65 -3.91 5.46
C SER A 410 -37.91 -5.15 4.58
N GLY A 411 -37.09 -6.22 4.74
CA GLY A 411 -37.24 -7.48 4.00
C GLY A 411 -36.78 -7.47 2.55
N THR A 412 -36.17 -6.38 2.08
CA THR A 412 -35.62 -6.25 0.71
C THR A 412 -34.13 -5.98 0.76
N SER A 413 -33.34 -6.68 -0.08
CA SER A 413 -31.91 -6.40 -0.24
C SER A 413 -31.72 -5.08 -0.96
N ARG A 414 -30.96 -4.15 -0.36
CA ARG A 414 -30.72 -2.80 -0.89
C ARG A 414 -29.25 -2.44 -0.84
N ASP A 415 -28.78 -1.79 -1.91
CA ASP A 415 -27.45 -1.17 -1.94
C ASP A 415 -27.50 0.09 -1.07
N THR A 416 -26.57 0.19 -0.12
CA THR A 416 -26.52 1.25 0.88
C THR A 416 -25.15 1.90 0.92
N VAL A 417 -25.11 3.15 1.38
CA VAL A 417 -23.87 3.85 1.71
C VAL A 417 -23.71 3.85 3.22
N ILE A 418 -22.65 3.23 3.71
CA ILE A 418 -22.41 2.98 5.15
C ILE A 418 -21.17 3.71 5.64
N ALA A 419 -21.23 4.21 6.87
CA ALA A 419 -20.14 4.87 7.58
C ALA A 419 -20.15 4.49 9.05
N VAL A 420 -18.94 4.42 9.64
CA VAL A 420 -18.74 4.26 11.07
C VAL A 420 -18.39 5.62 11.67
N ARG A 421 -19.01 5.98 12.79
CA ARG A 421 -18.70 7.20 13.52
C ARG A 421 -17.51 6.95 14.43
N GLU A 422 -16.31 7.26 13.91
CA GLU A 422 -15.05 7.03 14.60
C GLU A 422 -14.68 8.18 15.55
N LEU A 423 -13.82 7.90 16.52
CA LEU A 423 -13.26 8.88 17.42
C LEU A 423 -12.25 9.78 16.68
N ASN A 424 -12.41 11.11 16.84
CA ASN A 424 -11.54 12.13 16.28
C ASN A 424 -11.09 13.13 17.36
N LEU A 425 -9.97 12.86 17.99
CA LEU A 425 -9.42 13.75 19.00
C LEU A 425 -9.05 15.13 18.44
N ALA A 426 -8.63 15.20 17.16
CA ALA A 426 -8.31 16.49 16.53
C ALA A 426 -9.51 17.46 16.42
N GLY A 427 -10.72 16.98 16.65
CA GLY A 427 -11.92 17.83 16.75
C GLY A 427 -12.10 18.51 18.09
N LEU A 428 -11.35 18.12 19.12
CA LEU A 428 -11.39 18.75 20.44
C LEU A 428 -10.68 20.10 20.42
N SER A 429 -11.11 21.04 21.26
CA SER A 429 -10.39 22.30 21.48
C SER A 429 -9.12 22.06 22.28
N GLN A 430 -8.14 22.95 22.14
CA GLN A 430 -6.80 22.76 22.70
C GLN A 430 -6.79 22.64 24.24
N ASP A 431 -7.70 23.32 24.92
CA ASP A 431 -7.91 23.24 26.36
C ASP A 431 -8.52 21.92 26.84
N GLN A 432 -9.17 21.17 25.94
CA GLN A 432 -9.70 19.84 26.21
C GLN A 432 -8.64 18.73 26.08
N HIS A 433 -7.51 19.01 25.41
CA HIS A 433 -6.41 18.08 25.27
C HIS A 433 -5.62 17.95 26.56
N THR A 434 -5.94 16.95 27.34
CA THR A 434 -5.16 16.50 28.48
C THR A 434 -4.84 15.03 28.32
N TRP A 435 -3.75 14.55 28.93
CA TRP A 435 -3.44 13.12 28.84
C TRP A 435 -4.61 12.23 29.32
N VAL A 436 -5.33 12.66 30.35
CA VAL A 436 -6.50 11.96 30.88
C VAL A 436 -7.61 11.90 29.83
N ASN A 437 -7.96 13.04 29.24
CA ASN A 437 -9.00 13.10 28.22
C ASN A 437 -8.65 12.27 26.99
N ASP A 438 -7.47 12.47 26.44
CA ASP A 438 -7.05 11.86 25.17
C ASP A 438 -6.85 10.34 25.27
N HIS A 439 -6.54 9.83 26.48
CA HIS A 439 -6.18 8.41 26.63
C HIS A 439 -7.12 7.62 27.55
N THR A 440 -7.96 8.26 28.35
CA THR A 440 -8.80 7.55 29.34
C THR A 440 -10.28 7.92 29.32
N VAL A 441 -10.65 9.07 28.75
CA VAL A 441 -12.04 9.55 28.64
C VAL A 441 -12.56 9.34 27.22
N TYR A 442 -11.94 9.97 26.24
CA TYR A 442 -12.29 9.78 24.83
C TYR A 442 -11.57 8.55 24.28
N THR A 443 -12.18 7.38 24.42
CA THR A 443 -11.55 6.10 24.11
C THR A 443 -12.09 5.40 22.87
N HIS A 444 -13.31 5.75 22.42
CA HIS A 444 -14.00 5.06 21.32
C HIS A 444 -14.93 5.98 20.54
N GLY A 445 -15.23 5.61 19.31
CA GLY A 445 -16.32 6.14 18.50
C GLY A 445 -17.64 5.45 18.83
N TYR A 446 -18.76 5.86 18.16
CA TYR A 446 -20.08 5.35 18.50
C TYR A 446 -20.99 5.22 17.30
N GLY A 447 -21.43 4.00 17.01
CA GLY A 447 -22.49 3.67 16.09
C GLY A 447 -22.14 3.74 14.60
N VAL A 448 -23.07 3.23 13.84
CA VAL A 448 -23.01 3.17 12.38
C VAL A 448 -24.09 4.08 11.81
N VAL A 449 -23.83 4.67 10.68
CA VAL A 449 -24.76 5.47 9.89
C VAL A 449 -24.87 4.89 8.51
N SER A 450 -26.10 4.63 8.06
CA SER A 450 -26.34 4.10 6.72
C SER A 450 -27.52 4.79 6.04
N ALA A 451 -27.34 5.03 4.73
CA ALA A 451 -28.36 5.64 3.88
C ALA A 451 -28.61 4.77 2.64
N TYR A 452 -29.79 4.84 2.07
CA TYR A 452 -30.07 4.21 0.78
C TYR A 452 -29.16 4.77 -0.31
N GLY A 453 -28.55 3.91 -1.12
CA GLY A 453 -27.67 4.34 -2.20
C GLY A 453 -28.40 4.89 -3.42
N ASN A 454 -29.63 4.44 -3.67
CA ASN A 454 -30.43 4.63 -4.89
C ASN A 454 -31.56 5.65 -4.76
N THR A 455 -31.70 6.32 -3.60
CA THR A 455 -32.73 7.34 -3.38
C THR A 455 -32.23 8.43 -2.43
N VAL A 456 -32.90 9.58 -2.44
CA VAL A 456 -32.65 10.71 -1.55
C VAL A 456 -33.97 11.21 -0.94
N ALA A 457 -33.86 11.80 0.23
CA ALA A 457 -34.96 12.49 0.87
C ALA A 457 -35.25 13.84 0.20
N SER A 458 -36.38 14.46 0.54
CA SER A 458 -36.74 15.80 0.08
C SER A 458 -35.59 16.79 0.28
N GLY A 459 -35.35 17.64 -0.73
CA GLY A 459 -34.21 18.58 -0.70
C GLY A 459 -32.88 17.99 -1.09
N GLY A 460 -32.82 16.73 -1.54
CA GLY A 460 -31.57 16.06 -2.02
C GLY A 460 -30.68 15.56 -0.90
N TYR A 461 -31.19 15.43 0.31
CA TYR A 461 -30.47 14.86 1.46
C TYR A 461 -30.38 13.34 1.35
N PRO A 462 -29.32 12.71 1.91
CA PRO A 462 -29.27 11.25 2.04
C PRO A 462 -30.48 10.74 2.84
N SER A 463 -31.13 9.69 2.37
CA SER A 463 -32.22 9.02 3.06
C SER A 463 -31.65 7.99 4.03
N PHE A 464 -31.47 8.39 5.28
CA PHE A 464 -30.92 7.52 6.32
C PHE A 464 -31.96 6.52 6.81
N TRP A 465 -31.56 5.26 6.93
CA TRP A 465 -32.35 4.18 7.53
C TRP A 465 -31.71 3.63 8.81
N GLU A 466 -30.47 4.02 9.09
CA GLU A 466 -29.74 3.76 10.33
C GLU A 466 -28.92 4.98 10.72
N GLY A 467 -28.95 5.38 12.01
CA GLY A 467 -28.21 6.53 12.49
C GLY A 467 -28.62 6.96 13.89
N GLY A 468 -28.36 8.22 14.23
CA GLY A 468 -28.66 8.78 15.57
C GLY A 468 -27.63 8.40 16.64
N ILE A 469 -27.81 8.96 17.84
CA ILE A 469 -27.12 8.62 19.08
C ILE A 469 -28.14 8.68 20.23
N PRO A 470 -28.47 7.57 20.91
CA PRO A 470 -28.10 6.18 20.57
C PRO A 470 -28.54 5.76 19.18
N SER A 471 -27.84 4.79 18.58
CA SER A 471 -28.14 4.30 17.24
C SER A 471 -29.56 3.72 17.15
N THR A 472 -30.27 4.09 16.08
CA THR A 472 -31.63 3.64 15.80
C THR A 472 -31.79 3.35 14.32
N GLY A 473 -32.50 2.28 13.96
CA GLY A 473 -32.79 1.88 12.59
C GLY A 473 -33.02 0.38 12.44
N ASP A 474 -32.89 -0.13 11.22
CA ASP A 474 -33.22 -1.51 10.86
C ASP A 474 -32.09 -2.53 11.09
N LEU A 475 -30.89 -2.10 11.58
CA LEU A 475 -29.79 -3.02 11.89
C LEU A 475 -30.09 -3.93 13.10
N GLY A 476 -31.06 -3.51 13.94
CA GLY A 476 -31.39 -4.20 15.18
C GLY A 476 -30.37 -3.91 16.31
N VAL A 477 -30.29 -4.81 17.28
CA VAL A 477 -29.38 -4.63 18.43
C VAL A 477 -27.98 -5.05 18.07
N TYR A 478 -27.04 -4.11 18.19
CA TYR A 478 -25.62 -4.36 17.98
C TYR A 478 -24.76 -3.62 19.01
N GLU A 479 -23.48 -3.98 19.16
CA GLU A 479 -22.51 -3.26 19.98
C GLU A 479 -22.02 -2.02 19.23
N PRO A 480 -22.38 -0.79 19.64
CA PRO A 480 -22.11 0.41 18.86
C PRO A 480 -20.73 1.03 19.10
N ARG A 481 -19.97 0.60 20.13
CA ARG A 481 -18.72 1.23 20.51
C ARG A 481 -17.56 0.80 19.62
N ILE A 482 -16.83 1.77 19.08
CA ILE A 482 -15.75 1.57 18.11
C ILE A 482 -14.42 1.90 18.79
N TYR A 483 -13.85 0.92 19.46
CA TYR A 483 -12.51 1.03 20.06
C TYR A 483 -11.38 0.84 19.04
N PHE A 484 -11.63 0.08 18.00
CA PHE A 484 -10.68 -0.19 16.92
C PHE A 484 -11.22 0.35 15.61
N GLY A 485 -10.48 1.27 15.00
CA GLY A 485 -10.87 1.95 13.78
C GLY A 485 -9.68 2.69 13.15
N GLN A 486 -9.88 3.18 11.93
CA GLN A 486 -8.84 3.82 11.10
C GLN A 486 -8.38 5.18 11.65
N GLN A 487 -9.26 5.91 12.38
CA GLN A 487 -8.97 7.23 12.96
C GLN A 487 -8.68 7.17 14.46
N SER A 488 -8.65 5.96 15.05
CA SER A 488 -8.41 5.77 16.47
C SER A 488 -7.05 6.29 16.92
N PRO A 489 -6.93 6.91 18.12
CA PRO A 489 -5.66 7.37 18.68
C PRO A 489 -4.62 6.25 18.81
N ASN A 490 -3.35 6.64 18.91
CA ASN A 490 -2.22 5.71 18.99
C ASN A 490 -2.37 4.67 20.12
N TYR A 491 -2.85 5.11 21.29
CA TYR A 491 -3.25 4.22 22.36
C TYR A 491 -4.38 4.82 23.22
N SER A 492 -5.13 3.96 23.90
CA SER A 492 -6.06 4.35 24.97
C SER A 492 -5.96 3.35 26.13
N ILE A 493 -6.21 3.82 27.34
CA ILE A 493 -6.22 3.02 28.56
C ILE A 493 -7.68 2.91 29.03
N VAL A 494 -8.19 1.69 29.00
CA VAL A 494 -9.60 1.38 29.23
C VAL A 494 -9.82 0.46 30.40
N GLY A 495 -11.01 0.46 30.97
CA GLY A 495 -11.40 -0.43 32.06
C GLY A 495 -10.64 -0.18 33.37
N GLY A 496 -10.86 -1.02 34.37
CA GLY A 496 -9.95 -1.20 35.49
C GLY A 496 -10.06 -0.26 36.70
N THR A 497 -10.97 0.68 36.74
CA THR A 497 -11.13 1.63 37.87
C THR A 497 -12.24 1.25 38.87
N GLY A 498 -12.57 -0.03 38.99
CA GLY A 498 -13.65 -0.50 39.89
C GLY A 498 -15.04 -0.21 39.31
N SER A 499 -15.94 0.38 40.12
CA SER A 499 -17.29 0.73 39.67
C SER A 499 -17.38 2.07 38.92
N ALA A 500 -16.30 2.85 38.85
CA ALA A 500 -16.30 4.15 38.23
C ALA A 500 -16.32 4.03 36.67
N LYS A 501 -17.40 4.51 36.07
CA LYS A 501 -17.51 4.64 34.61
C LYS A 501 -16.92 5.98 34.20
N ARG A 502 -15.72 5.98 33.58
CA ARG A 502 -15.04 7.23 33.23
C ARG A 502 -14.99 7.49 31.72
N GLU A 503 -15.09 6.41 30.93
CA GLU A 503 -15.03 6.51 29.47
C GLU A 503 -16.34 7.19 29.01
N LEU A 504 -16.22 8.21 28.19
CA LEU A 504 -17.37 8.87 27.58
C LEU A 504 -18.01 7.89 26.58
N ASP A 505 -19.25 7.49 26.82
CA ASP A 505 -19.99 6.59 25.92
C ASP A 505 -20.61 7.38 24.77
N TYR A 506 -21.54 8.26 25.11
CA TYR A 506 -22.18 9.15 24.15
C TYR A 506 -22.80 10.38 24.84
N PRO A 507 -23.03 11.48 24.06
CA PRO A 507 -23.71 12.65 24.59
C PRO A 507 -25.21 12.37 24.79
N ASP A 508 -25.77 12.79 25.94
CA ASP A 508 -27.20 12.64 26.23
C ASP A 508 -27.68 13.85 27.03
N ASP A 509 -28.37 14.74 26.36
CA ASP A 509 -28.87 15.97 26.94
C ASP A 509 -30.03 15.73 27.95
N SER A 510 -30.59 14.51 28.04
CA SER A 510 -31.58 14.13 29.04
C SER A 510 -30.95 13.86 30.41
N THR A 511 -29.63 13.63 30.50
CA THR A 511 -28.90 13.40 31.73
C THR A 511 -28.40 14.71 32.34
N LYS A 512 -28.31 14.79 33.66
CA LYS A 512 -27.75 15.98 34.33
C LYS A 512 -26.32 16.31 33.94
N ALA A 513 -25.55 15.31 33.54
CA ALA A 513 -24.16 15.44 33.12
C ALA A 513 -24.02 15.79 31.62
N GLY A 514 -25.13 15.80 30.87
CA GLY A 514 -25.11 15.98 29.39
C GLY A 514 -24.44 14.83 28.63
N GLN A 515 -24.16 13.70 29.30
CA GLN A 515 -23.48 12.54 28.73
C GLN A 515 -23.75 11.28 29.51
N VAL A 516 -23.57 10.14 28.84
CA VAL A 516 -23.52 8.81 29.45
C VAL A 516 -22.08 8.33 29.48
N ASN A 517 -21.65 7.74 30.58
CA ASN A 517 -20.31 7.18 30.73
C ASN A 517 -20.38 5.65 30.80
N THR A 518 -19.35 5.01 30.31
CA THR A 518 -19.20 3.56 30.27
C THR A 518 -17.84 3.11 30.84
N THR A 519 -17.60 1.82 30.81
CA THR A 519 -16.30 1.22 31.04
C THR A 519 -16.17 0.02 30.12
N PHE A 520 -15.01 -0.12 29.49
CA PHE A 520 -14.71 -1.25 28.63
C PHE A 520 -14.74 -2.59 29.39
N THR A 521 -15.46 -3.56 28.88
CA THR A 521 -15.62 -4.89 29.49
C THR A 521 -15.02 -6.02 28.62
N GLY A 522 -14.58 -5.69 27.41
CA GLY A 522 -14.00 -6.63 26.47
C GLY A 522 -12.55 -7.04 26.84
N ASN A 523 -11.95 -7.83 25.98
CA ASN A 523 -10.55 -8.24 26.04
C ASN A 523 -9.78 -7.70 24.81
N GLY A 524 -9.63 -6.37 24.75
CA GLY A 524 -9.08 -5.68 23.58
C GLY A 524 -7.59 -5.41 23.61
N GLY A 525 -6.95 -5.49 24.77
CA GLY A 525 -5.54 -5.17 24.91
C GLY A 525 -4.86 -5.83 26.12
N PRO A 526 -3.52 -5.84 26.12
CA PRO A 526 -2.77 -6.34 27.26
C PRO A 526 -3.06 -5.58 28.57
N ASN A 527 -2.98 -6.29 29.69
CA ASN A 527 -3.09 -5.66 31.01
C ASN A 527 -1.87 -4.76 31.28
N VAL A 528 -2.14 -3.49 31.59
CA VAL A 528 -1.14 -2.46 31.91
C VAL A 528 -1.05 -2.22 33.45
N GLY A 529 -1.92 -2.83 34.23
CA GLY A 529 -2.10 -2.46 35.64
C GLY A 529 -0.96 -2.85 36.58
N ASN A 530 -0.10 -3.84 36.28
CA ASN A 530 1.04 -4.18 37.13
C ASN A 530 2.21 -3.19 36.94
N PRO A 531 3.03 -2.93 37.97
CA PRO A 531 4.11 -1.93 37.90
C PRO A 531 5.13 -2.17 36.81
N PHE A 532 5.47 -3.44 36.54
CA PHE A 532 6.42 -3.76 35.47
C PHE A 532 5.88 -3.45 34.10
N ASN A 533 4.63 -3.82 33.81
CA ASN A 533 4.00 -3.48 32.53
C ASN A 533 3.81 -1.96 32.38
N LYS A 534 3.41 -1.26 33.49
CA LYS A 534 3.35 0.21 33.47
C LYS A 534 4.68 0.83 33.02
N PHE A 535 5.78 0.35 33.61
CA PHE A 535 7.12 0.84 33.26
C PHE A 535 7.46 0.51 31.79
N MET A 536 7.20 -0.72 31.34
CA MET A 536 7.48 -1.10 29.95
C MET A 536 6.67 -0.29 28.95
N TYR A 537 5.37 -0.06 29.21
CA TYR A 537 4.54 0.78 28.33
C TYR A 537 4.90 2.26 28.43
N ALA A 538 5.28 2.77 29.60
CA ALA A 538 5.78 4.14 29.76
C ALA A 538 7.05 4.38 28.91
N VAL A 539 7.98 3.40 28.90
CA VAL A 539 9.17 3.45 28.03
C VAL A 539 8.79 3.36 26.55
N LYS A 540 7.88 2.44 26.16
CA LYS A 540 7.43 2.24 24.78
C LYS A 540 6.82 3.51 24.20
N PHE A 541 5.87 4.12 24.90
CA PHE A 541 5.15 5.31 24.45
C PHE A 541 5.83 6.61 24.83
N ARG A 542 6.95 6.54 25.60
CA ARG A 542 7.67 7.71 26.15
C ARG A 542 6.76 8.63 26.95
N GLU A 543 5.86 8.01 27.74
CA GLU A 543 4.79 8.69 28.46
C GLU A 543 4.80 8.30 29.94
N MET A 544 5.24 9.23 30.80
CA MET A 544 5.39 8.99 32.24
C MET A 544 4.05 8.93 32.97
N ASN A 545 3.00 9.52 32.42
CA ASN A 545 1.66 9.48 33.01
C ASN A 545 1.12 8.04 33.11
N ILE A 546 1.53 7.12 32.21
CA ILE A 546 1.18 5.70 32.32
C ILE A 546 1.67 5.11 33.64
N LEU A 547 2.85 5.53 34.11
CA LEU A 547 3.47 5.00 35.33
C LEU A 547 2.86 5.62 36.61
N PHE A 548 2.59 6.91 36.60
CA PHE A 548 2.25 7.67 37.80
C PHE A 548 0.76 7.96 38.00
N SER A 549 -0.04 7.88 36.91
CA SER A 549 -1.47 8.18 37.00
C SER A 549 -2.24 7.16 37.84
N LYS A 550 -3.13 7.67 38.69
CA LYS A 550 -4.10 6.86 39.41
C LYS A 550 -5.21 6.29 38.53
N GLU A 551 -5.37 6.87 37.31
CA GLU A 551 -6.33 6.39 36.29
C GLU A 551 -5.94 5.01 35.75
N VAL A 552 -4.70 4.58 35.92
CA VAL A 552 -4.24 3.27 35.49
C VAL A 552 -4.37 2.27 36.66
N GLY A 553 -5.51 1.60 36.75
CA GLY A 553 -5.83 0.63 37.79
C GLY A 553 -5.27 -0.78 37.51
N ALA A 554 -5.41 -1.69 38.48
CA ALA A 554 -4.87 -3.06 38.37
C ALA A 554 -5.43 -3.90 37.21
N LYS A 555 -6.68 -3.63 36.82
CA LYS A 555 -7.34 -4.33 35.68
C LYS A 555 -7.41 -3.50 34.39
N SER A 556 -6.71 -2.35 34.34
CA SER A 556 -6.67 -1.54 33.13
C SER A 556 -5.98 -2.27 31.98
N GLN A 557 -6.53 -2.13 30.80
CA GLN A 557 -5.98 -2.62 29.55
C GLN A 557 -5.48 -1.44 28.72
N ILE A 558 -4.44 -1.66 27.92
CA ILE A 558 -3.95 -0.67 26.96
C ILE A 558 -4.26 -1.14 25.53
N LEU A 559 -5.08 -0.37 24.85
CA LEU A 559 -5.44 -0.61 23.45
C LEU A 559 -4.44 0.14 22.57
N TYR A 560 -3.76 -0.54 21.69
CA TYR A 560 -2.84 0.04 20.69
C TYR A 560 -2.74 -0.84 19.44
N VAL A 561 -2.14 -0.35 18.37
CA VAL A 561 -2.29 -0.91 17.02
C VAL A 561 -3.79 -1.07 16.73
N ARG A 562 -4.49 0.06 16.75
CA ARG A 562 -5.96 0.11 16.68
C ARG A 562 -6.49 0.16 15.26
N ASP A 563 -5.66 0.62 14.32
CA ASP A 563 -5.98 0.57 12.89
C ASP A 563 -6.14 -0.89 12.42
N PRO A 564 -7.25 -1.25 11.78
CA PRO A 564 -7.53 -2.63 11.36
C PRO A 564 -6.48 -3.20 10.40
N ALA A 565 -6.00 -2.41 9.43
CA ALA A 565 -5.02 -2.88 8.45
C ALA A 565 -3.65 -3.11 9.11
N ALA A 566 -3.18 -2.17 9.93
CA ALA A 566 -1.94 -2.32 10.69
C ALA A 566 -2.00 -3.53 11.64
N ARG A 567 -3.19 -3.79 12.21
CA ARG A 567 -3.43 -4.91 13.12
C ARG A 567 -3.34 -6.25 12.40
N VAL A 568 -4.01 -6.38 11.27
CA VAL A 568 -3.95 -7.60 10.42
C VAL A 568 -2.54 -7.80 9.87
N GLN A 569 -1.88 -6.75 9.36
CA GLN A 569 -0.51 -6.83 8.86
C GLN A 569 0.48 -7.34 9.90
N LYS A 570 0.28 -6.95 11.17
CA LYS A 570 1.16 -7.40 12.26
C LYS A 570 0.94 -8.87 12.61
N VAL A 571 -0.29 -9.40 12.60
CA VAL A 571 -0.57 -10.82 12.89
C VAL A 571 -0.33 -11.73 11.68
N ALA A 572 -0.43 -11.19 10.47
CA ALA A 572 -0.23 -11.93 9.21
C ALA A 572 0.76 -11.19 8.30
N PRO A 573 2.04 -11.09 8.68
CA PRO A 573 3.04 -10.32 7.95
C PRO A 573 3.36 -10.86 6.55
N TRP A 574 2.81 -12.01 6.21
CA TRP A 574 2.94 -12.70 4.93
C TRP A 574 1.83 -12.35 3.91
N LEU A 575 0.82 -11.59 4.33
CA LEU A 575 -0.25 -11.10 3.47
C LEU A 575 0.09 -9.70 2.93
N THR A 576 -0.31 -9.48 1.70
CA THR A 576 -0.52 -8.13 1.14
C THR A 576 -1.99 -7.79 1.31
N LEU A 577 -2.32 -6.64 1.88
CA LEU A 577 -3.70 -6.27 2.19
C LEU A 577 -4.23 -5.23 1.21
N ASP A 578 -5.53 -5.32 0.92
CA ASP A 578 -6.29 -4.25 0.25
C ASP A 578 -6.20 -2.95 1.05
N ALA A 579 -6.04 -1.83 0.37
CA ALA A 579 -5.85 -0.53 1.00
C ALA A 579 -7.10 0.00 1.72
N HIS A 580 -8.28 -0.58 1.44
CA HIS A 580 -9.57 -0.04 1.87
C HIS A 580 -10.35 -1.03 2.74
N PRO A 581 -10.06 -1.08 4.07
CA PRO A 581 -10.93 -1.77 5.01
C PRO A 581 -12.36 -1.21 4.95
N TYR A 582 -13.35 -2.07 4.97
CA TYR A 582 -14.73 -1.64 4.97
C TYR A 582 -15.50 -2.19 6.18
N PRO A 583 -16.40 -1.39 6.78
CA PRO A 583 -17.16 -1.80 7.94
C PRO A 583 -18.41 -2.58 7.55
N ALA A 584 -18.83 -3.49 8.44
CA ALA A 584 -20.12 -4.14 8.36
C ALA A 584 -20.68 -4.38 9.78
N VAL A 585 -22.01 -4.44 9.90
CA VAL A 585 -22.70 -4.82 11.15
C VAL A 585 -23.26 -6.22 10.95
N VAL A 586 -22.65 -7.17 11.65
CA VAL A 586 -22.90 -8.60 11.39
C VAL A 586 -23.05 -9.42 12.66
N ASP A 587 -23.82 -10.48 12.57
CA ASP A 587 -23.79 -11.58 13.50
C ASP A 587 -22.57 -12.46 13.16
N THR A 588 -21.54 -12.42 14.00
CA THR A 588 -20.27 -13.13 13.76
C THR A 588 -20.30 -14.59 14.19
N ASP A 589 -21.12 -14.95 15.17
CA ASP A 589 -21.17 -16.28 15.76
C ASP A 589 -22.39 -17.13 15.31
N GLY A 590 -23.38 -16.50 14.69
CA GLY A 590 -24.61 -17.14 14.22
C GLY A 590 -25.62 -17.39 15.34
N ASP A 591 -25.45 -16.78 16.54
CA ASP A 591 -26.41 -16.86 17.63
C ASP A 591 -27.26 -15.58 17.69
N PRO A 592 -28.54 -15.61 17.33
CA PRO A 592 -29.43 -14.44 17.34
C PRO A 592 -29.65 -13.83 18.74
N LYS A 593 -29.18 -14.47 19.80
CA LYS A 593 -29.26 -13.97 21.19
C LYS A 593 -28.10 -13.03 21.53
N THR A 594 -27.00 -13.10 20.80
CA THR A 594 -25.90 -12.18 20.99
C THR A 594 -26.09 -10.92 20.15
N PRO A 595 -25.69 -9.73 20.64
CA PRO A 595 -25.73 -8.52 19.82
C PRO A 595 -24.84 -8.65 18.58
N LYS A 596 -25.31 -8.16 17.44
CA LYS A 596 -24.44 -8.02 16.25
C LYS A 596 -23.20 -7.18 16.60
N ARG A 597 -22.15 -7.33 15.81
CA ARG A 597 -20.88 -6.64 15.99
C ARG A 597 -20.58 -5.74 14.81
N VAL A 598 -20.02 -4.59 15.08
CA VAL A 598 -19.35 -3.81 14.03
C VAL A 598 -18.01 -4.45 13.77
N VAL A 599 -17.75 -4.84 12.54
CA VAL A 599 -16.48 -5.43 12.12
C VAL A 599 -15.88 -4.67 10.96
N TRP A 600 -14.56 -4.68 10.88
CA TRP A 600 -13.80 -4.26 9.71
C TRP A 600 -13.44 -5.50 8.90
N ILE A 601 -13.74 -5.49 7.63
CA ILE A 601 -13.41 -6.56 6.69
C ILE A 601 -12.26 -6.07 5.79
N LEU A 602 -11.24 -6.92 5.65
CA LEU A 602 -10.06 -6.65 4.84
C LEU A 602 -9.78 -7.83 3.91
N ASP A 603 -9.39 -7.52 2.70
CA ASP A 603 -8.95 -8.51 1.74
C ASP A 603 -7.46 -8.75 1.84
N GLY A 604 -7.06 -10.00 2.00
CA GLY A 604 -5.68 -10.43 2.10
C GLY A 604 -5.25 -11.22 0.86
N TYR A 605 -4.16 -10.76 0.24
CA TYR A 605 -3.60 -11.36 -0.97
C TYR A 605 -2.34 -12.15 -0.66
N THR A 606 -2.20 -13.29 -1.34
CA THR A 606 -0.92 -13.97 -1.53
C THR A 606 -0.35 -13.55 -2.87
N THR A 607 0.90 -13.14 -2.88
CA THR A 607 1.57 -12.60 -4.06
C THR A 607 2.90 -13.30 -4.32
N SER A 608 3.33 -13.31 -5.57
CA SER A 608 4.66 -13.74 -5.99
C SER A 608 5.10 -12.99 -7.25
N ASN A 609 6.40 -12.84 -7.42
CA ASN A 609 7.03 -12.31 -8.64
C ASN A 609 7.82 -13.37 -9.42
N ASN A 610 7.60 -14.66 -9.10
CA ASN A 610 8.36 -15.78 -9.67
C ASN A 610 7.47 -16.79 -10.39
N TYR A 611 6.29 -16.41 -10.86
CA TYR A 611 5.43 -17.32 -11.64
C TYR A 611 5.95 -17.38 -13.09
N PRO A 612 6.31 -18.57 -13.61
CA PRO A 612 6.89 -18.70 -14.95
C PRO A 612 5.97 -18.13 -16.05
N TYR A 613 6.55 -17.37 -16.97
CA TYR A 613 5.89 -16.73 -18.11
C TYR A 613 4.78 -15.73 -17.80
N ALA A 614 4.37 -15.51 -16.56
CA ALA A 614 3.32 -14.52 -16.24
C ALA A 614 3.86 -13.10 -16.27
N ALA A 615 3.06 -12.18 -16.78
CA ALA A 615 3.37 -10.74 -16.83
C ALA A 615 3.45 -10.13 -15.43
N HIS A 616 4.44 -9.27 -15.23
CA HIS A 616 4.59 -8.48 -14.01
C HIS A 616 3.80 -7.18 -14.14
N GLU A 617 2.97 -6.92 -13.14
CA GLU A 617 2.29 -5.63 -13.01
C GLU A 617 2.76 -4.89 -11.76
N SER A 618 2.86 -3.55 -11.86
CA SER A 618 3.07 -2.69 -10.70
C SER A 618 1.79 -2.69 -9.87
N LEU A 619 1.90 -3.19 -8.64
CA LEU A 619 0.77 -3.21 -7.72
C LEU A 619 0.29 -1.79 -7.40
N LYS A 620 1.23 -0.86 -7.24
CA LYS A 620 0.95 0.54 -6.97
C LYS A 620 0.23 1.22 -8.13
N ASP A 621 0.75 1.09 -9.36
CA ASP A 621 0.19 1.77 -10.52
C ASP A 621 -1.16 1.17 -10.94
N ALA A 622 -1.29 -0.17 -10.86
CA ALA A 622 -2.52 -0.86 -11.24
C ALA A 622 -3.68 -0.61 -10.25
N THR A 623 -3.39 -0.35 -8.97
CA THR A 623 -4.41 -0.07 -7.95
C THR A 623 -4.70 1.42 -7.76
N ALA A 624 -3.88 2.31 -8.33
CA ALA A 624 -4.12 3.74 -8.29
C ALA A 624 -5.35 4.13 -9.15
N ASP A 625 -6.17 5.03 -8.63
CA ASP A 625 -7.30 5.63 -9.37
C ASP A 625 -7.58 7.06 -8.91
N ALA A 626 -8.53 7.71 -9.58
CA ALA A 626 -8.89 9.10 -9.32
C ALA A 626 -9.48 9.35 -7.91
N ARG A 627 -9.99 8.32 -7.23
CA ARG A 627 -10.54 8.43 -5.87
C ARG A 627 -9.46 8.19 -4.81
N SER A 628 -8.68 7.14 -4.98
CA SER A 628 -7.68 6.68 -4.00
C SER A 628 -6.30 7.32 -4.19
N GLY A 629 -6.08 8.04 -5.30
CA GLY A 629 -4.78 8.60 -5.63
C GLY A 629 -3.71 7.52 -5.79
N SER A 630 -2.54 7.72 -5.22
CA SER A 630 -1.47 6.71 -5.18
C SER A 630 -1.67 5.73 -4.03
N SER A 631 -2.87 5.15 -3.90
CA SER A 631 -3.11 4.09 -2.92
C SER A 631 -2.14 2.95 -3.16
N SER A 632 -1.43 2.55 -2.15
CA SER A 632 -0.56 1.38 -2.20
C SER A 632 -1.15 0.29 -1.32
N LEU A 633 -1.18 -0.93 -1.81
CA LEU A 633 -1.46 -2.10 -1.01
C LEU A 633 -0.58 -2.13 0.25
N VAL A 634 -1.14 -2.52 1.38
CA VAL A 634 -0.40 -2.56 2.65
C VAL A 634 0.39 -3.87 2.74
N GLY A 635 1.67 -3.78 3.08
CA GLY A 635 2.52 -4.96 3.35
C GLY A 635 3.06 -5.68 2.11
N ALA A 636 2.99 -5.11 0.92
CA ALA A 636 3.60 -5.69 -0.26
C ALA A 636 5.14 -5.72 -0.13
N ASP A 637 5.74 -6.89 -0.33
CA ASP A 637 7.21 -7.06 -0.26
C ASP A 637 7.92 -6.42 -1.46
N THR A 638 7.25 -6.38 -2.61
CA THR A 638 7.73 -5.76 -3.85
C THR A 638 6.58 -5.04 -4.53
N ASP A 639 6.88 -3.95 -5.24
CA ASP A 639 5.87 -3.24 -6.03
C ASP A 639 5.37 -4.07 -7.23
N LYS A 640 6.19 -4.99 -7.74
CA LYS A 640 5.83 -5.82 -8.90
C LYS A 640 5.47 -7.24 -8.47
N ALA A 641 4.34 -7.72 -8.98
CA ALA A 641 3.91 -9.10 -8.82
C ALA A 641 3.45 -9.67 -10.16
N ASN A 642 3.61 -10.98 -10.32
CA ASN A 642 3.10 -11.72 -11.47
C ASN A 642 2.22 -12.94 -11.08
N TYR A 643 1.83 -12.98 -9.81
CA TYR A 643 0.83 -13.90 -9.27
C TYR A 643 0.12 -13.21 -8.11
N VAL A 644 -1.20 -13.16 -8.14
CA VAL A 644 -2.02 -12.59 -7.05
C VAL A 644 -3.28 -13.42 -6.88
N ARG A 645 -3.62 -13.74 -5.60
CA ARG A 645 -4.88 -14.38 -5.21
C ARG A 645 -5.45 -13.73 -3.97
N ASN A 646 -6.76 -13.54 -3.93
CA ASN A 646 -7.47 -13.20 -2.70
C ASN A 646 -7.64 -14.48 -1.87
N SER A 647 -6.65 -14.78 -1.06
CA SER A 647 -6.56 -16.06 -0.34
C SER A 647 -7.11 -16.01 1.07
N VAL A 648 -7.22 -14.80 1.65
CA VAL A 648 -7.69 -14.60 3.01
C VAL A 648 -8.68 -13.43 3.07
N LYS A 649 -9.76 -13.61 3.82
CA LYS A 649 -10.60 -12.52 4.31
C LYS A 649 -10.31 -12.33 5.79
N ALA A 650 -9.81 -11.15 6.15
CA ALA A 650 -9.55 -10.81 7.54
C ALA A 650 -10.71 -10.00 8.11
N VAL A 651 -11.10 -10.34 9.33
CA VAL A 651 -12.18 -9.67 10.07
C VAL A 651 -11.61 -9.17 11.38
N VAL A 652 -11.77 -7.88 11.66
CA VAL A 652 -11.35 -7.24 12.91
C VAL A 652 -12.58 -6.70 13.61
N ASP A 653 -12.85 -7.16 14.82
CA ASP A 653 -13.95 -6.66 15.66
C ASP A 653 -13.64 -5.23 16.11
N ALA A 654 -14.58 -4.30 15.89
CA ALA A 654 -14.38 -2.90 16.23
C ALA A 654 -14.45 -2.62 17.74
N TYR A 655 -15.04 -3.51 18.54
CA TYR A 655 -15.13 -3.35 19.99
C TYR A 655 -13.89 -3.89 20.69
N ASP A 656 -13.52 -5.17 20.48
CA ASP A 656 -12.43 -5.80 21.22
C ASP A 656 -11.15 -6.02 20.41
N GLY A 657 -11.18 -5.71 19.10
CA GLY A 657 -10.03 -5.79 18.22
C GLY A 657 -9.52 -7.20 17.96
N SER A 658 -10.33 -8.22 18.23
CA SER A 658 -9.99 -9.59 17.85
C SER A 658 -9.85 -9.70 16.32
N VAL A 659 -8.91 -10.53 15.87
CA VAL A 659 -8.62 -10.73 14.46
C VAL A 659 -8.92 -12.17 14.09
N THR A 660 -9.74 -12.37 13.09
CA THR A 660 -9.99 -13.69 12.49
C THR A 660 -9.59 -13.67 11.03
N LEU A 661 -8.69 -14.56 10.65
CA LEU A 661 -8.24 -14.75 9.28
C LEU A 661 -8.98 -15.94 8.69
N TYR A 662 -9.87 -15.74 7.73
CA TYR A 662 -10.60 -16.82 7.07
C TYR A 662 -9.90 -17.25 5.79
N GLU A 663 -9.65 -18.56 5.63
CA GLU A 663 -9.14 -19.14 4.39
C GLU A 663 -10.19 -18.99 3.28
N TRP A 664 -9.95 -18.05 2.36
CA TRP A 664 -10.91 -17.71 1.32
C TRP A 664 -10.70 -18.52 0.03
N ASP A 665 -9.46 -18.64 -0.45
CA ASP A 665 -9.13 -19.53 -1.56
C ASP A 665 -8.40 -20.77 -1.08
N GLN A 666 -9.17 -21.83 -0.81
CA GLN A 666 -8.66 -23.13 -0.37
C GLN A 666 -7.80 -23.84 -1.42
N LYS A 667 -7.75 -23.36 -2.66
CA LYS A 667 -6.94 -23.98 -3.73
C LYS A 667 -5.58 -23.34 -3.85
N ASP A 668 -5.38 -22.13 -3.32
CA ASP A 668 -4.10 -21.42 -3.41
C ASP A 668 -2.97 -22.17 -2.67
N PRO A 669 -1.89 -22.58 -3.38
CA PRO A 669 -0.75 -23.25 -2.77
C PRO A 669 0.04 -22.39 -1.79
N ILE A 670 0.04 -21.05 -1.96
CA ILE A 670 0.79 -20.14 -1.10
C ILE A 670 0.12 -20.04 0.27
N VAL A 671 -1.21 -19.88 0.34
CA VAL A 671 -1.91 -19.87 1.64
C VAL A 671 -1.79 -21.21 2.35
N LYS A 672 -1.82 -22.33 1.61
CA LYS A 672 -1.56 -23.67 2.18
C LYS A 672 -0.17 -23.79 2.78
N ALA A 673 0.85 -23.26 2.10
CA ALA A 673 2.22 -23.27 2.61
C ALA A 673 2.32 -22.45 3.89
N TRP A 674 1.74 -21.25 3.94
CA TRP A 674 1.69 -20.43 5.14
C TRP A 674 0.86 -21.05 6.27
N GLY A 675 -0.23 -21.72 5.97
CA GLY A 675 -1.02 -22.48 6.94
C GLY A 675 -0.22 -23.61 7.62
N LYS A 676 0.75 -24.23 6.90
CA LYS A 676 1.71 -25.18 7.49
C LYS A 676 2.76 -24.48 8.35
N VAL A 677 3.25 -23.31 7.95
CA VAL A 677 4.21 -22.51 8.71
C VAL A 677 3.59 -21.99 10.02
N PHE A 678 2.35 -21.53 9.97
CA PHE A 678 1.61 -20.96 11.10
C PHE A 678 0.31 -21.75 11.38
N PRO A 679 0.39 -22.98 11.87
CA PRO A 679 -0.79 -23.79 12.12
C PRO A 679 -1.77 -23.12 13.10
N GLY A 680 -3.03 -23.05 12.71
CA GLY A 680 -4.12 -22.47 13.49
C GLY A 680 -4.24 -20.94 13.38
N SER A 681 -3.39 -20.28 12.58
CA SER A 681 -3.52 -18.82 12.34
C SER A 681 -4.62 -18.46 11.37
N VAL A 682 -5.02 -19.40 10.50
CA VAL A 682 -6.08 -19.22 9.52
C VAL A 682 -7.25 -20.15 9.85
N THR A 683 -8.44 -19.59 9.89
CA THR A 683 -9.70 -20.27 10.20
C THR A 683 -10.36 -20.74 8.90
N PRO A 684 -10.84 -22.00 8.80
CA PRO A 684 -11.57 -22.45 7.62
C PRO A 684 -12.81 -21.58 7.35
N MET A 685 -13.07 -21.27 6.08
CA MET A 685 -14.25 -20.51 5.64
C MET A 685 -15.56 -21.11 6.14
N SER A 686 -15.62 -22.43 6.33
CA SER A 686 -16.81 -23.16 6.84
C SER A 686 -17.29 -22.68 8.23
N LYS A 687 -16.45 -21.94 8.98
CA LYS A 687 -16.80 -21.35 10.27
C LYS A 687 -17.36 -19.92 10.16
N MET A 688 -17.41 -19.36 8.96
CA MET A 688 -17.95 -18.03 8.74
C MET A 688 -19.48 -18.07 8.81
N SER A 689 -20.11 -17.18 9.59
CA SER A 689 -21.56 -17.09 9.70
C SER A 689 -22.22 -16.71 8.36
N ALA A 690 -23.49 -17.02 8.19
CA ALA A 690 -24.22 -16.67 6.96
C ALA A 690 -24.37 -15.14 6.81
N ASP A 691 -24.54 -14.43 7.92
CA ASP A 691 -24.65 -12.97 7.95
C ASP A 691 -23.32 -12.33 7.54
N LEU A 692 -22.19 -12.77 8.11
CA LEU A 692 -20.87 -12.32 7.71
C LEU A 692 -20.57 -12.62 6.23
N MET A 693 -20.97 -13.80 5.72
CA MET A 693 -20.86 -14.14 4.30
C MET A 693 -21.61 -13.16 3.39
N ALA A 694 -22.74 -12.62 3.84
CA ALA A 694 -23.56 -11.70 3.04
C ALA A 694 -22.86 -10.34 2.82
N HIS A 695 -21.94 -9.96 3.69
CA HIS A 695 -21.19 -8.71 3.63
C HIS A 695 -19.79 -8.84 3.00
N MET A 696 -19.35 -10.07 2.67
CA MET A 696 -18.14 -10.26 1.88
C MET A 696 -18.38 -9.82 0.44
N ARG A 697 -17.38 -9.23 -0.19
CA ARG A 697 -17.46 -8.75 -1.57
C ARG A 697 -16.18 -9.08 -2.35
N TYR A 698 -16.23 -8.92 -3.66
CA TYR A 698 -15.03 -9.08 -4.49
C TYR A 698 -14.06 -7.92 -4.23
N PRO A 699 -12.74 -8.17 -4.07
CA PRO A 699 -11.79 -7.12 -3.69
C PRO A 699 -11.62 -6.06 -4.78
N GLU A 700 -11.63 -4.79 -4.38
CA GLU A 700 -11.49 -3.68 -5.33
C GLU A 700 -10.11 -3.62 -5.95
N ASP A 701 -9.04 -3.74 -5.16
CA ASP A 701 -7.67 -3.63 -5.66
C ASP A 701 -7.28 -4.84 -6.52
N LEU A 702 -7.76 -6.05 -6.21
CA LEU A 702 -7.60 -7.20 -7.10
C LEU A 702 -8.28 -6.96 -8.46
N PHE A 703 -9.50 -6.43 -8.45
CA PHE A 703 -10.20 -6.15 -9.69
C PHE A 703 -9.52 -5.04 -10.51
N LYS A 704 -8.98 -4.01 -9.86
CA LYS A 704 -8.16 -2.97 -10.53
C LYS A 704 -6.95 -3.58 -11.23
N LEU A 705 -6.24 -4.47 -10.54
CA LEU A 705 -5.12 -5.21 -11.12
C LEU A 705 -5.56 -6.10 -12.29
N GLN A 706 -6.63 -6.87 -12.11
CA GLN A 706 -7.18 -7.76 -13.14
C GLN A 706 -7.67 -7.00 -14.38
N ARG A 707 -8.34 -5.85 -14.21
CA ARG A 707 -8.77 -5.03 -15.35
C ARG A 707 -7.57 -4.44 -16.10
N THR A 708 -6.48 -4.10 -15.41
CA THR A 708 -5.23 -3.63 -16.04
C THR A 708 -4.62 -4.73 -16.89
N VAL A 709 -4.53 -5.95 -16.38
CA VAL A 709 -4.08 -7.12 -17.14
C VAL A 709 -5.01 -7.37 -18.34
N MET A 710 -6.34 -7.40 -18.12
CA MET A 710 -7.31 -7.67 -19.19
C MET A 710 -7.29 -6.62 -20.30
N ALA A 711 -6.85 -5.41 -20.06
CA ALA A 711 -6.70 -4.38 -21.09
C ALA A 711 -5.77 -4.82 -22.25
N ARG A 712 -4.86 -5.75 -21.99
CA ARG A 712 -3.97 -6.35 -23.00
C ARG A 712 -4.29 -7.82 -23.27
N TYR A 713 -4.59 -8.57 -22.21
CA TYR A 713 -4.73 -10.04 -22.24
C TYR A 713 -6.16 -10.52 -22.58
N HIS A 714 -7.10 -9.61 -22.94
CA HIS A 714 -8.31 -10.01 -23.64
C HIS A 714 -7.97 -10.56 -25.05
N VAL A 715 -6.87 -10.08 -25.66
CA VAL A 715 -6.29 -10.62 -26.88
C VAL A 715 -5.68 -12.00 -26.57
N ARG A 716 -6.28 -13.05 -27.10
CA ARG A 716 -5.92 -14.46 -26.84
C ARG A 716 -4.97 -15.07 -27.87
N SER A 717 -4.80 -14.43 -29.03
CA SER A 717 -3.95 -14.88 -30.10
C SER A 717 -2.57 -14.24 -30.02
N ALA A 718 -1.51 -15.03 -30.11
CA ALA A 718 -0.14 -14.54 -30.09
C ALA A 718 0.15 -13.56 -31.24
N ASP A 719 -0.45 -13.76 -32.44
CA ASP A 719 -0.25 -12.90 -33.59
C ASP A 719 -0.88 -11.53 -33.41
N GLU A 720 -2.11 -11.45 -32.88
CA GLU A 720 -2.78 -10.20 -32.57
C GLU A 720 -2.10 -9.50 -31.40
N PHE A 721 -1.69 -10.24 -30.38
CA PHE A 721 -0.95 -9.70 -29.22
C PHE A 721 0.39 -9.10 -29.65
N TYR A 722 1.09 -9.75 -30.58
CA TYR A 722 2.37 -9.24 -31.13
C TYR A 722 2.17 -7.88 -31.81
N SER A 723 1.10 -7.71 -32.56
CA SER A 723 0.79 -6.45 -33.25
C SER A 723 0.45 -5.33 -32.29
N GLY A 724 -0.16 -5.64 -31.14
CA GLY A 724 -0.63 -4.68 -30.14
C GLY A 724 -1.73 -3.74 -30.62
N GLY A 725 -2.30 -4.01 -31.81
CA GLY A 725 -3.27 -3.12 -32.46
C GLY A 725 -4.63 -3.04 -31.77
N ASP A 726 -4.95 -4.02 -30.93
CA ASP A 726 -6.23 -4.09 -30.22
C ASP A 726 -6.06 -3.98 -28.70
N PHE A 727 -4.98 -3.40 -28.21
CA PHE A 727 -4.83 -3.16 -26.77
C PHE A 727 -5.74 -2.02 -26.31
N TRP A 728 -6.32 -2.18 -25.15
CA TRP A 728 -7.21 -1.23 -24.51
C TRP A 728 -6.53 -0.50 -23.34
N LYS A 729 -7.21 0.48 -22.81
CA LYS A 729 -6.84 1.14 -21.55
C LYS A 729 -8.08 1.46 -20.73
N VAL A 730 -7.90 1.54 -19.42
CA VAL A 730 -8.90 2.10 -18.51
C VAL A 730 -8.96 3.61 -18.76
N PRO A 731 -10.15 4.21 -19.00
CA PRO A 731 -10.26 5.65 -19.20
C PRO A 731 -9.90 6.44 -17.93
N ASP A 732 -9.44 7.66 -18.09
CA ASP A 732 -9.33 8.62 -17.01
C ASP A 732 -10.71 9.03 -16.50
N ASP A 733 -10.80 9.42 -15.21
CA ASP A 733 -12.05 9.91 -14.63
C ASP A 733 -12.43 11.26 -15.23
N PRO A 734 -13.52 11.35 -16.01
CA PRO A 734 -13.87 12.58 -16.70
C PRO A 734 -14.46 13.66 -15.76
N THR A 735 -14.68 13.34 -14.49
CA THR A 735 -15.27 14.27 -13.51
C THR A 735 -14.21 15.09 -12.76
N ARG A 736 -12.93 14.71 -12.89
CA ARG A 736 -11.80 15.32 -12.18
C ARG A 736 -10.77 15.87 -13.17
N ARG A 737 -10.19 17.03 -12.86
CA ARG A 737 -9.18 17.66 -13.71
C ARG A 737 -7.79 17.04 -13.59
N ASP A 738 -7.44 16.52 -12.43
CA ASP A 738 -6.15 15.87 -12.16
C ASP A 738 -6.33 14.35 -12.32
N ALA A 739 -6.50 13.94 -13.56
CA ALA A 739 -7.04 12.65 -13.92
C ALA A 739 -6.13 11.49 -13.55
N GLY A 740 -6.61 10.64 -12.65
CA GLY A 740 -6.22 9.25 -12.53
C GLY A 740 -7.24 8.37 -13.26
N ALA A 741 -6.96 7.07 -13.35
CA ALA A 741 -7.87 6.10 -13.93
C ALA A 741 -9.24 6.16 -13.24
N GLN A 742 -10.32 6.00 -14.02
CA GLN A 742 -11.67 5.92 -13.47
C GLN A 742 -11.75 4.74 -12.49
N ALA A 743 -12.25 5.00 -11.27
CA ALA A 743 -12.43 3.98 -10.27
C ALA A 743 -13.49 2.95 -10.68
N PRO A 744 -13.38 1.69 -10.30
CA PRO A 744 -14.46 0.74 -10.48
C PRO A 744 -15.61 1.02 -9.52
N TYR A 745 -16.82 0.56 -9.86
CA TYR A 745 -18.00 0.81 -9.04
C TYR A 745 -18.73 -0.47 -8.66
N TYR A 746 -19.05 -0.61 -7.36
CA TYR A 746 -19.98 -1.63 -6.90
C TYR A 746 -21.40 -1.21 -7.25
N LEU A 747 -22.10 -2.07 -7.99
CA LEU A 747 -23.47 -1.87 -8.44
C LEU A 747 -24.18 -3.21 -8.45
N THR A 748 -25.48 -3.22 -8.14
CA THR A 748 -26.36 -4.36 -8.47
C THR A 748 -26.82 -4.22 -9.91
N LEU A 749 -26.34 -5.09 -10.79
CA LEU A 749 -26.64 -5.05 -12.22
C LEU A 749 -26.84 -6.46 -12.80
N LYS A 750 -27.54 -6.53 -13.93
CA LYS A 750 -27.78 -7.76 -14.69
C LYS A 750 -26.98 -7.72 -15.97
N MET A 751 -25.91 -8.52 -16.03
CA MET A 751 -25.13 -8.65 -17.27
C MET A 751 -25.92 -9.44 -18.32
N PRO A 752 -25.72 -9.15 -19.62
CA PRO A 752 -26.25 -9.96 -20.70
C PRO A 752 -25.95 -11.46 -20.44
N GLY A 753 -26.98 -12.29 -20.58
CA GLY A 753 -26.89 -13.73 -20.28
C GLY A 753 -27.15 -14.13 -18.83
N GLN A 754 -27.23 -13.20 -17.87
CA GLN A 754 -27.64 -13.49 -16.51
C GLN A 754 -29.17 -13.55 -16.37
N GLN A 755 -29.65 -14.40 -15.46
CA GLN A 755 -31.09 -14.53 -15.18
C GLN A 755 -31.60 -13.46 -14.19
N LYS A 756 -30.72 -13.04 -13.24
CA LYS A 756 -31.03 -12.07 -12.18
C LYS A 756 -29.91 -11.07 -12.06
N ALA A 757 -30.22 -9.88 -11.57
CA ALA A 757 -29.23 -8.90 -11.18
C ALA A 757 -28.38 -9.44 -10.02
N SER A 758 -27.08 -9.14 -10.02
CA SER A 758 -26.12 -9.54 -9.01
C SER A 758 -25.30 -8.32 -8.58
N PHE A 759 -24.98 -8.25 -7.29
CA PHE A 759 -24.03 -7.26 -6.81
C PHE A 759 -22.67 -7.51 -7.48
N SER A 760 -22.19 -6.54 -8.20
CA SER A 760 -21.02 -6.69 -9.08
C SER A 760 -20.10 -5.49 -8.95
N LEU A 761 -18.82 -5.69 -9.23
CA LEU A 761 -17.85 -4.61 -9.39
C LEU A 761 -17.54 -4.46 -10.87
N SER A 762 -17.67 -3.25 -11.41
CA SER A 762 -17.61 -3.01 -12.85
C SER A 762 -16.65 -1.89 -13.25
N SER A 763 -16.16 -1.97 -14.48
CA SER A 763 -15.30 -0.98 -15.10
C SER A 763 -15.47 -1.01 -16.62
N VAL A 764 -14.94 0.00 -17.31
CA VAL A 764 -15.01 0.14 -18.76
C VAL A 764 -13.63 0.25 -19.39
N TYR A 765 -13.54 -0.01 -20.69
CA TYR A 765 -12.33 0.15 -21.48
C TYR A 765 -12.58 1.05 -22.68
N ILE A 766 -11.54 1.78 -23.05
CA ILE A 766 -11.45 2.55 -24.30
C ILE A 766 -10.23 2.09 -25.10
N ILE A 767 -10.15 2.50 -26.35
CA ILE A 767 -9.03 2.21 -27.24
C ILE A 767 -7.72 2.63 -26.57
N GLY A 768 -6.74 1.74 -26.56
CA GLY A 768 -5.40 1.98 -26.05
C GLY A 768 -4.54 2.82 -27.01
N GLY A 769 -3.26 2.97 -26.66
CA GLY A 769 -2.28 3.74 -27.42
C GLY A 769 -2.36 5.24 -27.14
N THR A 770 -1.79 6.05 -28.07
CA THR A 770 -1.64 7.52 -27.95
C THR A 770 -2.79 8.31 -28.57
N THR A 771 -3.89 7.65 -28.91
CA THR A 771 -5.05 8.30 -29.53
C THR A 771 -5.90 9.02 -28.50
N ASP A 772 -6.42 10.21 -28.85
CA ASP A 772 -7.41 10.96 -28.07
C ASP A 772 -8.85 10.42 -28.26
N ARG A 773 -9.00 9.36 -29.04
CA ARG A 773 -10.29 8.76 -29.33
C ARG A 773 -10.86 8.03 -28.12
N ASN A 774 -11.79 8.66 -27.41
CA ASN A 774 -12.44 8.13 -26.22
C ASN A 774 -13.73 7.37 -26.62
N VAL A 775 -13.56 6.22 -27.30
CA VAL A 775 -14.64 5.32 -27.72
C VAL A 775 -14.59 4.07 -26.87
N LEU A 776 -15.75 3.61 -26.42
CA LEU A 776 -15.86 2.42 -25.60
C LEU A 776 -15.57 1.16 -26.41
N THR A 777 -14.67 0.32 -25.89
CA THR A 777 -14.27 -0.96 -26.50
C THR A 777 -14.73 -2.16 -25.69
N GLY A 778 -14.90 -1.99 -24.37
CA GLY A 778 -15.32 -3.09 -23.51
C GLY A 778 -15.96 -2.62 -22.21
N PHE A 779 -16.77 -3.51 -21.64
CA PHE A 779 -17.34 -3.38 -20.30
C PHE A 779 -17.06 -4.66 -19.53
N ILE A 780 -16.38 -4.55 -18.38
CA ILE A 780 -16.03 -5.69 -17.54
C ILE A 780 -16.77 -5.62 -16.21
N ALA A 781 -17.28 -6.74 -15.76
CA ALA A 781 -17.88 -6.86 -14.43
C ALA A 781 -17.53 -8.21 -13.78
N VAL A 782 -17.40 -8.23 -12.46
CA VAL A 782 -17.20 -9.43 -11.66
C VAL A 782 -18.33 -9.57 -10.65
N ASP A 783 -18.90 -10.77 -10.53
CA ASP A 783 -19.92 -11.07 -9.53
C ASP A 783 -19.32 -11.01 -8.12
N SER A 784 -19.77 -10.06 -7.33
CA SER A 784 -19.33 -9.81 -5.95
C SER A 784 -20.24 -10.43 -4.91
N GLU A 785 -21.37 -11.02 -5.30
CA GLU A 785 -22.33 -11.70 -4.41
C GLU A 785 -21.72 -12.97 -3.82
N THR A 786 -21.45 -12.95 -2.52
CA THR A 786 -20.83 -14.09 -1.84
C THR A 786 -21.83 -14.99 -1.15
N SER A 787 -22.98 -14.44 -0.72
CA SER A 787 -23.95 -15.18 0.05
C SER A 787 -24.69 -16.25 -0.78
N SER A 788 -24.70 -17.47 -0.27
CA SER A 788 -25.61 -18.54 -0.72
C SER A 788 -26.80 -18.75 0.22
N GLY A 789 -26.91 -17.89 1.26
CA GLY A 789 -27.85 -18.07 2.37
C GLY A 789 -27.43 -19.12 3.40
N LYS A 790 -26.21 -19.68 3.28
CA LYS A 790 -25.68 -20.72 4.18
C LYS A 790 -24.31 -20.30 4.72
N ALA A 791 -24.11 -20.60 6.00
CA ALA A 791 -22.81 -20.38 6.67
C ALA A 791 -21.68 -21.11 5.93
N GLY A 792 -20.57 -20.43 5.69
CA GLY A 792 -19.35 -21.00 5.10
C GLY A 792 -19.46 -21.50 3.66
N VAL A 793 -20.56 -21.21 2.96
CA VAL A 793 -20.79 -21.66 1.57
C VAL A 793 -20.91 -20.45 0.64
N ARG A 794 -19.96 -20.31 -0.27
CA ARG A 794 -19.97 -19.23 -1.28
C ARG A 794 -21.04 -19.47 -2.36
N ASN A 795 -21.58 -18.38 -2.86
CA ASN A 795 -22.35 -18.37 -4.10
C ASN A 795 -21.47 -18.91 -5.24
N PRO A 796 -21.97 -19.89 -6.05
CA PRO A 796 -21.18 -20.47 -7.14
C PRO A 796 -20.81 -19.46 -8.24
N ASN A 797 -21.49 -18.33 -8.34
CA ASN A 797 -21.19 -17.26 -9.30
C ASN A 797 -20.15 -16.27 -8.78
N TYR A 798 -19.85 -16.26 -7.47
CA TYR A 798 -18.86 -15.32 -6.92
C TYR A 798 -17.51 -15.40 -7.64
N GLY A 799 -17.00 -14.24 -8.01
CA GLY A 799 -15.72 -14.11 -8.71
C GLY A 799 -15.78 -14.45 -10.21
N LYS A 800 -16.95 -14.66 -10.76
CA LYS A 800 -17.14 -14.86 -12.20
C LYS A 800 -17.00 -13.53 -12.94
N ILE A 801 -15.95 -13.43 -13.74
CA ILE A 801 -15.65 -12.23 -14.52
C ILE A 801 -16.33 -12.35 -15.89
N ARG A 802 -17.04 -11.32 -16.30
CA ARG A 802 -17.67 -11.17 -17.62
C ARG A 802 -17.18 -9.94 -18.31
N LEU A 803 -16.79 -10.09 -19.56
CA LEU A 803 -16.32 -9.03 -20.44
C LEU A 803 -17.27 -8.94 -21.64
N LEU A 804 -17.91 -7.80 -21.80
CA LEU A 804 -18.62 -7.44 -23.01
C LEU A 804 -17.64 -6.75 -23.95
N GLU A 805 -17.40 -7.34 -25.10
CA GLU A 805 -16.53 -6.80 -26.13
C GLU A 805 -17.38 -6.12 -27.21
N LEU A 806 -17.14 -4.84 -27.44
CA LEU A 806 -17.82 -4.08 -28.46
C LEU A 806 -17.10 -4.24 -29.81
N PRO A 807 -17.84 -4.27 -30.93
CA PRO A 807 -17.23 -4.33 -32.26
C PRO A 807 -16.23 -3.18 -32.46
N ARG A 808 -15.11 -3.45 -33.13
CA ARG A 808 -14.06 -2.43 -33.44
C ARG A 808 -14.61 -1.26 -34.27
N SER A 809 -15.70 -1.47 -35.00
CA SER A 809 -16.42 -0.43 -35.78
C SER A 809 -17.43 0.35 -34.91
N SER A 810 -17.59 -0.01 -33.64
CA SER A 810 -18.52 0.66 -32.73
C SER A 810 -18.12 2.12 -32.47
N ASN A 811 -19.13 2.99 -32.40
CA ASN A 811 -18.98 4.40 -32.05
C ASN A 811 -19.66 4.74 -30.72
N VAL A 812 -19.80 3.76 -29.82
CA VAL A 812 -20.35 3.99 -28.49
C VAL A 812 -19.41 4.92 -27.71
N SER A 813 -19.97 6.01 -27.18
CA SER A 813 -19.19 7.04 -26.49
C SER A 813 -18.52 6.49 -25.24
N GLY A 814 -17.23 6.69 -25.08
CA GLY A 814 -16.53 6.43 -23.81
C GLY A 814 -16.78 7.55 -22.79
N PRO A 815 -16.38 7.37 -21.52
CA PRO A 815 -16.69 8.29 -20.42
C PRO A 815 -16.34 9.76 -20.69
N GLY A 816 -15.19 10.03 -21.34
CA GLY A 816 -14.78 11.40 -21.71
C GLY A 816 -15.71 12.04 -22.73
N GLN A 817 -16.16 11.28 -23.74
CA GLN A 817 -17.13 11.78 -24.72
C GLN A 817 -18.51 12.01 -24.10
N VAL A 818 -18.94 11.11 -23.19
CA VAL A 818 -20.20 11.28 -22.44
C VAL A 818 -20.16 12.57 -21.63
N GLN A 819 -19.06 12.81 -20.92
CA GLN A 819 -18.90 14.03 -20.13
C GLN A 819 -18.88 15.29 -20.99
N ASN A 820 -18.29 15.20 -22.19
CA ASN A 820 -18.32 16.30 -23.16
C ASN A 820 -19.75 16.55 -23.68
N LYS A 821 -20.52 15.49 -24.02
CA LYS A 821 -21.93 15.63 -24.40
C LYS A 821 -22.79 16.29 -23.33
N PHE A 822 -22.61 15.90 -22.07
CA PHE A 822 -23.29 16.55 -20.94
C PHE A 822 -22.90 18.01 -20.79
N SER A 823 -21.64 18.36 -21.05
CA SER A 823 -21.15 19.74 -20.90
C SER A 823 -21.57 20.65 -22.07
N SER A 824 -21.74 20.09 -23.26
CA SER A 824 -22.09 20.81 -24.48
C SER A 824 -23.61 20.88 -24.74
N ASP A 825 -24.42 20.10 -24.02
CA ASP A 825 -25.87 20.20 -24.11
C ASP A 825 -26.34 21.57 -23.58
N ALA A 826 -27.14 22.27 -24.36
CA ALA A 826 -27.54 23.66 -24.08
C ALA A 826 -28.35 23.77 -22.79
N ASN A 827 -29.31 22.88 -22.55
CA ASN A 827 -30.16 22.87 -21.37
C ASN A 827 -29.35 22.54 -20.11
N VAL A 828 -28.49 21.51 -20.20
CA VAL A 828 -27.58 21.11 -19.11
C VAL A 828 -26.63 22.25 -18.77
N SER A 829 -25.95 22.81 -19.78
CA SER A 829 -24.98 23.89 -19.60
C SER A 829 -25.61 25.13 -18.97
N GLN A 830 -26.75 25.57 -19.49
CA GLN A 830 -27.46 26.72 -18.94
C GLN A 830 -27.87 26.52 -17.48
N THR A 831 -28.48 25.39 -17.16
CA THR A 831 -28.95 25.09 -15.80
C THR A 831 -27.80 24.93 -14.83
N LEU A 832 -26.72 24.21 -15.20
CA LEU A 832 -25.54 24.04 -14.34
C LEU A 832 -24.81 25.37 -14.11
N ASN A 833 -24.76 26.26 -15.11
CA ASN A 833 -24.21 27.60 -14.94
C ASN A 833 -25.05 28.44 -13.97
N LEU A 834 -26.37 28.33 -14.01
CA LEU A 834 -27.26 28.99 -13.05
C LEU A 834 -27.05 28.45 -11.63
N LEU A 835 -26.92 27.14 -11.48
CA LEU A 835 -26.65 26.50 -10.19
C LEU A 835 -25.25 26.77 -9.65
N ALA A 836 -24.29 27.14 -10.50
CA ALA A 836 -22.92 27.49 -10.14
C ALA A 836 -22.72 28.99 -9.86
N GLN A 837 -23.79 29.81 -9.91
CA GLN A 837 -23.67 31.25 -9.71
C GLN A 837 -23.51 31.63 -8.23
N GLN A 838 -22.87 32.79 -8.01
CA GLN A 838 -22.68 33.46 -6.70
C GLN A 838 -21.91 32.57 -5.67
N SER A 839 -22.61 32.07 -4.68
CA SER A 839 -22.04 31.33 -3.54
C SER A 839 -22.26 29.83 -3.63
N SER A 840 -22.51 29.28 -4.83
CA SER A 840 -22.77 27.85 -5.07
C SER A 840 -21.67 27.23 -5.92
N GLN A 841 -21.38 25.97 -5.64
CA GLN A 841 -20.49 25.11 -6.42
C GLN A 841 -21.25 23.86 -6.88
N VAL A 842 -21.14 23.56 -8.15
CA VAL A 842 -21.68 22.31 -8.74
C VAL A 842 -20.59 21.24 -8.73
N LEU A 843 -20.92 20.09 -8.14
CA LEU A 843 -20.08 18.90 -8.11
C LEU A 843 -20.73 17.80 -8.96
N ARG A 844 -19.95 17.18 -9.84
CA ARG A 844 -20.39 16.04 -10.62
C ARG A 844 -19.99 14.76 -9.90
N GLY A 845 -20.97 13.90 -9.65
CA GLY A 845 -20.71 12.61 -9.04
C GLY A 845 -20.20 11.58 -10.03
N ASN A 846 -20.06 10.36 -9.59
CA ASN A 846 -19.58 9.22 -10.36
C ASN A 846 -20.37 9.06 -11.67
N LEU A 847 -19.68 8.92 -12.78
CA LEU A 847 -20.28 8.54 -14.04
C LEU A 847 -20.42 7.01 -14.11
N LEU A 848 -21.62 6.51 -13.82
CA LEU A 848 -21.92 5.09 -13.87
C LEU A 848 -22.24 4.66 -15.30
N THR A 849 -21.76 3.49 -15.69
CA THR A 849 -22.06 2.84 -16.98
C THR A 849 -22.75 1.51 -16.71
N LEU A 850 -23.90 1.26 -17.35
CA LEU A 850 -24.69 0.04 -17.14
C LEU A 850 -25.13 -0.57 -18.47
N PRO A 851 -25.00 -1.90 -18.66
CA PRO A 851 -25.47 -2.59 -19.83
C PRO A 851 -26.99 -2.90 -19.68
N VAL A 852 -27.84 -1.93 -20.01
CA VAL A 852 -29.30 -2.03 -19.92
C VAL A 852 -29.97 -1.58 -21.22
N GLY A 853 -31.20 -2.01 -21.45
CA GLY A 853 -31.93 -1.66 -22.67
C GLY A 853 -31.34 -2.26 -23.95
N GLY A 854 -30.44 -3.22 -23.84
CA GLY A 854 -29.67 -3.77 -24.95
C GLY A 854 -28.55 -2.86 -25.45
N GLY A 855 -28.27 -1.75 -24.75
CA GLY A 855 -27.21 -0.80 -25.01
C GLY A 855 -26.41 -0.48 -23.76
N LEU A 856 -25.83 0.71 -23.72
CA LEU A 856 -25.08 1.21 -22.56
C LEU A 856 -25.70 2.51 -22.09
N LEU A 857 -26.17 2.49 -20.84
CA LEU A 857 -26.74 3.62 -20.15
C LEU A 857 -25.68 4.28 -19.28
N TYR A 858 -25.55 5.59 -19.36
CA TYR A 858 -24.70 6.39 -18.50
C TYR A 858 -25.56 7.21 -17.55
N VAL A 859 -25.21 7.20 -16.27
CA VAL A 859 -25.94 7.95 -15.23
C VAL A 859 -24.93 8.73 -14.39
N GLN A 860 -25.18 10.02 -14.20
CA GLN A 860 -24.34 10.89 -13.37
C GLN A 860 -25.18 11.76 -12.46
N PRO A 861 -25.10 11.59 -11.13
CA PRO A 861 -25.72 12.50 -10.16
C PRO A 861 -24.96 13.83 -10.12
N VAL A 862 -25.72 14.93 -9.97
CA VAL A 862 -25.18 16.28 -9.87
C VAL A 862 -25.56 16.87 -8.52
N TYR A 863 -24.53 17.29 -7.78
CA TYR A 863 -24.67 17.89 -6.47
C TYR A 863 -24.38 19.38 -6.50
N VAL A 864 -24.98 20.07 -5.54
CA VAL A 864 -24.70 21.50 -5.31
C VAL A 864 -24.38 21.69 -3.83
N GLN A 865 -23.33 22.46 -3.57
CA GLN A 865 -22.95 22.88 -2.22
C GLN A 865 -22.68 24.39 -2.18
N SER A 866 -22.65 24.96 -0.98
CA SER A 866 -22.15 26.34 -0.80
C SER A 866 -20.64 26.42 -1.12
N SER A 867 -20.21 27.52 -1.71
CA SER A 867 -18.78 27.82 -1.92
C SER A 867 -18.12 28.46 -0.69
N SER A 868 -18.91 28.88 0.30
CA SER A 868 -18.46 29.54 1.54
C SER A 868 -19.27 29.06 2.73
N GLY A 869 -18.72 29.18 3.93
CA GLY A 869 -19.35 28.71 5.16
C GLY A 869 -19.37 27.18 5.27
N THR A 870 -20.50 26.63 5.74
CA THR A 870 -20.66 25.18 5.88
C THR A 870 -20.92 24.55 4.52
N GLN A 871 -19.97 23.75 4.05
CA GLN A 871 -20.00 23.12 2.74
C GLN A 871 -20.39 21.63 2.86
N TYR A 872 -21.52 21.26 2.29
CA TYR A 872 -21.93 19.87 2.14
C TYR A 872 -22.77 19.70 0.87
N PRO A 873 -22.49 18.68 0.06
CA PRO A 873 -23.15 18.48 -1.21
C PRO A 873 -24.54 17.86 -1.03
N LEU A 874 -25.52 18.39 -1.77
CA LEU A 874 -26.87 17.87 -1.86
C LEU A 874 -27.20 17.52 -3.32
N LEU A 875 -27.83 16.39 -3.55
CA LEU A 875 -28.26 15.99 -4.89
C LEU A 875 -29.32 16.96 -5.42
N ARG A 876 -29.11 17.47 -6.63
CA ARG A 876 -30.04 18.42 -7.26
C ARG A 876 -30.56 17.98 -8.60
N LYS A 877 -29.74 17.26 -9.37
CA LYS A 877 -30.09 16.81 -10.71
C LYS A 877 -29.48 15.44 -11.00
N VAL A 878 -30.04 14.75 -11.95
CA VAL A 878 -29.50 13.51 -12.51
C VAL A 878 -29.36 13.67 -14.01
N LEU A 879 -28.19 13.37 -14.54
CA LEU A 879 -27.83 13.29 -15.94
C LEU A 879 -27.90 11.86 -16.41
N VAL A 880 -28.51 11.64 -17.56
CA VAL A 880 -28.61 10.32 -18.20
C VAL A 880 -28.25 10.45 -19.67
N LEU A 881 -27.49 9.48 -20.21
CA LEU A 881 -27.23 9.37 -21.65
C LEU A 881 -27.48 7.94 -22.12
N PHE A 882 -28.18 7.79 -23.24
CA PHE A 882 -28.29 6.55 -23.98
C PHE A 882 -28.19 6.84 -25.47
N GLY A 883 -27.17 6.27 -26.13
CA GLY A 883 -26.83 6.65 -27.52
C GLY A 883 -26.46 8.13 -27.63
N GLU A 884 -27.29 8.90 -28.34
CA GLU A 884 -27.11 10.35 -28.50
C GLU A 884 -28.07 11.20 -27.66
N LYS A 885 -29.04 10.58 -26.99
CA LYS A 885 -30.07 11.30 -26.23
C LYS A 885 -29.63 11.58 -24.80
N VAL A 886 -29.70 12.86 -24.41
CA VAL A 886 -29.40 13.33 -23.04
C VAL A 886 -30.71 13.55 -22.30
N GLY A 887 -30.81 13.07 -21.09
CA GLY A 887 -31.86 13.36 -20.13
C GLY A 887 -31.30 14.12 -18.93
N PHE A 888 -32.00 15.12 -18.45
CA PHE A 888 -31.60 15.98 -17.34
C PHE A 888 -32.81 16.38 -16.52
N ALA A 889 -32.96 15.83 -15.34
CA ALA A 889 -34.11 16.07 -14.49
C ALA A 889 -33.73 16.09 -12.98
N ASP A 890 -34.67 16.40 -12.11
CA ASP A 890 -34.49 16.40 -10.65
C ASP A 890 -34.45 14.98 -10.10
N THR A 891 -35.03 14.04 -10.83
CA THR A 891 -35.12 12.63 -10.46
C THR A 891 -34.53 11.74 -11.54
N LEU A 892 -34.08 10.55 -11.14
CA LEU A 892 -33.60 9.54 -12.10
C LEU A 892 -34.70 9.12 -13.06
N ASN A 893 -35.91 8.88 -12.54
CA ASN A 893 -37.04 8.51 -13.39
C ASN A 893 -37.36 9.56 -14.46
N GLY A 894 -37.44 10.83 -14.08
CA GLY A 894 -37.66 11.92 -15.04
C GLY A 894 -36.56 12.04 -16.10
N ALA A 895 -35.31 11.83 -15.74
CA ALA A 895 -34.20 11.84 -16.68
C ALA A 895 -34.23 10.65 -17.65
N LEU A 896 -34.62 9.46 -17.18
CA LEU A 896 -34.81 8.27 -18.01
C LEU A 896 -35.95 8.46 -18.98
N ASP A 897 -37.10 8.97 -18.53
CA ASP A 897 -38.27 9.21 -19.37
C ASP A 897 -38.02 10.24 -20.48
N GLN A 898 -37.18 11.26 -20.22
CA GLN A 898 -36.70 12.19 -21.26
C GLN A 898 -35.91 11.49 -22.35
N VAL A 899 -35.02 10.57 -22.00
CA VAL A 899 -34.16 9.83 -22.95
C VAL A 899 -34.99 8.85 -23.78
N PHE A 900 -35.92 8.13 -23.14
CA PHE A 900 -36.66 7.06 -23.78
C PHE A 900 -38.01 7.52 -24.42
N GLY A 901 -38.27 8.82 -24.38
CA GLY A 901 -39.43 9.43 -25.12
C GLY A 901 -40.78 9.21 -24.46
N GLY A 902 -40.84 9.22 -23.11
CA GLY A 902 -42.02 8.99 -22.28
C GLY A 902 -41.73 7.99 -21.19
N ASP A 903 -42.68 7.09 -20.89
CA ASP A 903 -42.43 6.03 -19.89
C ASP A 903 -41.30 5.11 -20.35
N SER A 904 -40.15 5.20 -19.68
CA SER A 904 -38.98 4.36 -19.94
C SER A 904 -39.19 2.90 -19.61
N GLY A 905 -40.18 2.59 -18.77
CA GLY A 905 -40.43 1.28 -18.20
C GLY A 905 -39.49 0.92 -17.07
N ALA A 906 -38.61 1.87 -16.64
CA ALA A 906 -37.74 1.69 -15.51
C ALA A 906 -38.50 1.67 -14.19
N LYS A 907 -37.99 0.90 -13.23
CA LYS A 907 -38.38 1.01 -11.82
C LYS A 907 -37.18 1.59 -11.07
N THR A 908 -37.26 2.84 -10.68
CA THR A 908 -36.16 3.49 -9.92
C THR A 908 -36.37 3.31 -8.42
N GLY A 909 -35.31 3.48 -7.63
CA GLY A 909 -35.38 3.43 -6.16
C GLY A 909 -36.32 4.46 -5.57
N GLU A 910 -36.48 5.61 -6.23
CA GLU A 910 -37.45 6.65 -5.85
C GLU A 910 -38.91 6.19 -5.90
N GLN A 911 -39.28 5.41 -6.91
CA GLN A 911 -40.63 4.84 -7.03
C GLN A 911 -40.92 3.75 -5.99
N ILE A 912 -39.90 2.95 -5.68
CA ILE A 912 -40.00 1.86 -4.70
C ILE A 912 -40.25 2.43 -3.29
N VAL A 913 -39.50 3.46 -2.90
CA VAL A 913 -39.68 4.10 -1.59
C VAL A 913 -41.01 4.84 -1.47
N ASN A 914 -41.44 5.50 -2.51
CA ASN A 914 -42.75 6.17 -2.52
C ASN A 914 -43.96 5.20 -2.58
N GLY A 915 -43.74 4.00 -3.11
CA GLY A 915 -44.78 2.96 -3.17
C GLY A 915 -45.00 2.24 -1.84
N ASP A 916 -43.98 2.09 -1.02
CA ASP A 916 -44.02 1.43 0.29
C ASP A 916 -44.46 2.36 1.44
N ASN A 917 -44.41 3.70 1.25
CA ASN A 917 -44.78 4.68 2.29
C ASN A 917 -46.28 4.85 2.54
N GLY A 918 -47.12 3.88 2.15
CA GLY A 918 -48.51 3.81 2.61
C GLY A 918 -48.66 3.50 4.10
N ALA A 919 -47.58 3.12 4.81
CA ALA A 919 -47.69 2.69 6.21
C ALA A 919 -46.36 2.83 7.03
N ALA A 920 -45.51 3.81 6.80
CA ALA A 920 -44.38 4.02 7.71
C ALA A 920 -44.30 5.48 8.17
N ASN A 921 -44.59 5.67 9.45
CA ASN A 921 -44.47 6.90 10.19
C ASN A 921 -43.15 7.60 9.96
N ASN A 922 -43.24 8.78 9.42
CA ASN A 922 -42.18 9.76 9.32
C ASN A 922 -41.73 10.19 10.73
N THR A 923 -40.77 9.49 11.32
CA THR A 923 -40.09 9.94 12.56
C THR A 923 -38.80 10.74 12.22
N ASN A 924 -38.93 11.71 11.32
CA ASN A 924 -37.95 12.80 11.24
C ASN A 924 -38.46 13.96 12.11
N LYS A 925 -38.40 13.80 13.44
CA LYS A 925 -38.47 14.95 14.34
C LYS A 925 -37.15 15.72 14.23
N GLN A 926 -37.17 16.74 13.41
CA GLN A 926 -36.25 17.86 13.47
C GLN A 926 -36.20 18.38 14.90
N PRO A 927 -35.09 18.64 15.52
CA PRO A 927 -35.05 19.30 16.81
C PRO A 927 -35.58 20.71 16.65
N SER A 928 -36.77 20.96 17.10
CA SER A 928 -37.35 22.29 17.26
C SER A 928 -36.56 23.02 18.32
N ALA A 929 -35.87 24.09 17.91
CA ALA A 929 -35.39 25.10 18.85
C ALA A 929 -36.60 25.77 19.52
N SER A 930 -36.74 25.60 20.82
CA SER A 930 -37.73 26.29 21.62
C SER A 930 -37.45 27.79 21.64
N PRO A 931 -38.47 28.66 21.41
CA PRO A 931 -38.36 30.08 21.70
C PRO A 931 -38.78 30.33 23.13
N GLY A 932 -37.86 30.88 23.91
CA GLY A 932 -38.24 31.53 25.19
C GLY A 932 -38.89 32.87 24.91
N ALA A 933 -40.03 33.03 25.54
CA ALA A 933 -40.91 34.17 25.45
C ALA A 933 -40.37 35.47 26.06
N SER A 934 -40.65 36.63 25.50
CA SER A 934 -41.48 37.66 26.12
C SER A 934 -41.60 38.93 25.28
N ALA A 935 -42.87 39.30 25.04
CA ALA A 935 -43.53 40.64 25.07
C ALA A 935 -43.17 41.70 23.98
N ALA A 936 -44.21 41.90 23.15
CA ALA A 936 -44.45 43.13 22.40
C ALA A 936 -44.75 44.34 23.30
N PRO A 937 -44.87 45.59 22.83
CA PRO A 937 -45.77 45.94 21.74
C PRO A 937 -45.36 47.14 20.82
N SER A 938 -46.01 47.12 19.65
CA SER A 938 -46.66 48.21 18.86
C SER A 938 -45.89 49.52 18.46
N ALA A 939 -45.86 49.78 17.22
CA ALA A 939 -46.64 50.77 16.44
C ALA A 939 -45.88 51.47 15.31
N SER A 940 -46.47 51.29 14.14
CA SER A 940 -46.68 52.32 13.08
C SER A 940 -45.60 53.22 12.54
N ALA A 941 -45.33 53.13 11.27
CA ALA A 941 -45.66 54.07 10.23
C ALA A 941 -44.63 54.04 9.08
N SER A 942 -45.10 53.65 7.89
CA SER A 942 -44.58 54.19 6.61
C SER A 942 -44.98 55.66 6.47
N PRO A 943 -44.35 56.49 5.63
CA PRO A 943 -44.29 56.33 4.22
C PRO A 943 -43.13 57.05 3.44
N THR A 944 -43.11 56.72 2.17
CA THR A 944 -42.92 57.54 0.93
C THR A 944 -41.52 57.93 0.45
N ALA A 945 -41.25 57.37 -0.70
CA ALA A 945 -40.72 57.87 -1.97
C ALA A 945 -39.88 59.14 -2.03
N SER A 946 -38.77 59.04 -2.76
CA SER A 946 -38.43 59.97 -3.86
C SER A 946 -37.14 59.49 -4.57
N SER A 947 -37.26 59.08 -5.84
CA SER A 947 -36.19 59.26 -6.85
C SER A 947 -36.15 60.74 -7.22
N PRO A 948 -35.01 61.32 -7.69
CA PRO A 948 -34.86 61.37 -9.14
C PRO A 948 -33.41 61.36 -9.71
N THR A 949 -33.41 60.96 -10.94
CA THR A 949 -32.70 61.46 -12.13
C THR A 949 -31.21 61.34 -12.34
N ALA A 950 -30.95 60.77 -13.47
CA ALA A 950 -29.73 60.53 -14.26
C ALA A 950 -28.76 61.71 -14.39
N SER A 951 -27.51 61.37 -14.53
CA SER A 951 -26.59 61.98 -15.45
C SER A 951 -25.49 61.03 -15.92
N THR A 952 -25.44 60.88 -17.22
CA THR A 952 -24.43 60.23 -18.03
C THR A 952 -23.05 60.86 -17.85
N ALA A 953 -22.00 60.03 -17.66
CA ALA A 953 -20.67 60.31 -18.22
C ALA A 953 -19.85 59.02 -18.34
N THR A 954 -19.46 58.80 -19.54
CA THR A 954 -18.57 57.77 -20.06
C THR A 954 -17.17 57.89 -19.48
N SER A 955 -16.58 56.80 -18.96
CA SER A 955 -15.14 56.58 -19.03
C SER A 955 -14.77 55.13 -18.72
N LYS A 956 -13.80 54.68 -19.44
CA LYS A 956 -13.11 53.40 -19.64
C LYS A 956 -12.79 52.62 -18.38
N PRO A 957 -12.64 51.30 -18.46
CA PRO A 957 -12.47 50.42 -17.29
C PRO A 957 -11.06 50.49 -16.72
N ALA A 958 -10.96 50.72 -15.45
CA ALA A 958 -9.78 50.55 -14.65
C ALA A 958 -9.97 49.26 -13.80
N THR A 959 -9.04 48.37 -13.93
CA THR A 959 -8.84 47.18 -13.11
C THR A 959 -8.72 47.59 -11.64
N GLY A 960 -9.69 47.21 -10.84
CA GLY A 960 -9.66 47.39 -9.39
C GLY A 960 -9.31 46.10 -8.69
N THR A 961 -8.12 46.03 -8.10
CA THR A 961 -7.64 45.03 -7.13
C THR A 961 -8.31 45.31 -5.79
N PRO A 962 -8.71 44.26 -5.04
CA PRO A 962 -9.14 44.46 -3.65
C PRO A 962 -7.93 44.75 -2.74
N ALA A 963 -8.06 45.76 -1.94
CA ALA A 963 -7.07 46.18 -0.95
C ALA A 963 -7.01 45.19 0.22
N GLY A 964 -5.95 44.33 0.22
CA GLY A 964 -5.41 43.68 1.39
C GLY A 964 -4.01 44.26 1.60
N GLY A 965 -3.63 44.59 2.83
CA GLY A 965 -2.43 45.34 3.18
C GLY A 965 -1.18 44.86 2.42
N ASN A 966 -0.60 45.76 1.68
CA ASN A 966 0.65 45.56 0.95
C ASN A 966 1.81 45.41 1.94
N ASN A 967 2.24 44.16 2.17
CA ASN A 967 3.56 43.92 2.73
C ASN A 967 4.53 43.72 1.55
N PRO A 968 5.32 44.75 1.18
CA PRO A 968 6.21 44.65 0.00
C PRO A 968 7.27 43.57 0.16
N ALA A 969 7.67 43.27 1.39
CA ALA A 969 8.62 42.20 1.69
C ALA A 969 8.04 40.79 1.38
N LEU A 970 6.75 40.55 1.67
CA LEU A 970 6.05 39.29 1.35
C LEU A 970 5.88 39.16 -0.17
N SER A 971 5.47 40.23 -0.85
CA SER A 971 5.30 40.22 -2.31
C SER A 971 6.62 39.92 -3.05
N GLN A 972 7.72 40.51 -2.58
CA GLN A 972 9.06 40.29 -3.13
C GLN A 972 9.52 38.82 -2.87
N ALA A 973 9.32 38.31 -1.66
CA ALA A 973 9.71 36.95 -1.32
C ALA A 973 8.93 35.89 -2.13
N LEU A 974 7.64 36.13 -2.38
CA LEU A 974 6.81 35.26 -3.24
C LEU A 974 7.24 35.33 -4.71
N ALA A 975 7.64 36.51 -5.21
CA ALA A 975 8.17 36.64 -6.56
C ALA A 975 9.51 35.92 -6.73
N ASP A 976 10.40 36.00 -5.73
CA ASP A 976 11.68 35.28 -5.70
C ASP A 976 11.47 33.76 -5.64
N ALA A 977 10.49 33.28 -4.86
CA ALA A 977 10.14 31.86 -4.78
C ALA A 977 9.63 31.33 -6.13
N LYS A 978 8.76 32.09 -6.79
CA LYS A 978 8.25 31.73 -8.12
C LYS A 978 9.37 31.63 -9.16
N LYS A 979 10.31 32.60 -9.15
CA LYS A 979 11.46 32.58 -10.06
C LYS A 979 12.38 31.39 -9.77
N ALA A 980 12.67 31.12 -8.51
CA ALA A 980 13.52 29.97 -8.14
C ALA A 980 12.89 28.64 -8.53
N MET A 981 11.57 28.49 -8.46
CA MET A 981 10.84 27.33 -8.93
C MET A 981 10.93 27.16 -10.45
N GLN A 982 10.84 28.24 -11.22
CA GLN A 982 11.03 28.20 -12.67
C GLN A 982 12.46 27.79 -13.04
N ASP A 983 13.47 28.41 -12.40
CA ASP A 983 14.88 28.09 -12.61
C ASP A 983 15.17 26.60 -12.28
N SER A 984 14.56 26.08 -11.23
CA SER A 984 14.65 24.67 -10.84
C SER A 984 14.09 23.74 -11.93
N ASN A 985 12.89 24.03 -12.43
CA ASN A 985 12.28 23.25 -13.51
C ASN A 985 13.11 23.28 -14.81
N ASP A 986 13.66 24.43 -15.14
CA ASP A 986 14.46 24.59 -16.34
C ASP A 986 15.84 23.92 -16.23
N ALA A 987 16.43 23.92 -15.03
CA ALA A 987 17.66 23.18 -14.73
C ALA A 987 17.41 21.66 -14.83
N MET A 988 16.30 21.17 -14.29
CA MET A 988 15.89 19.77 -14.38
C MET A 988 15.69 19.31 -15.84
N LYS A 989 15.02 20.11 -16.66
CA LYS A 989 14.83 19.81 -18.10
C LYS A 989 16.15 19.72 -18.88
N ARG A 990 17.17 20.47 -18.46
CA ARG A 990 18.50 20.44 -19.07
C ARG A 990 19.42 19.37 -18.48
N GLY A 991 19.01 18.67 -17.43
CA GLY A 991 19.84 17.69 -16.73
C GLY A 991 20.98 18.31 -15.90
N ASP A 992 20.90 19.60 -15.58
CA ASP A 992 21.90 20.32 -14.81
C ASP A 992 21.59 20.24 -13.31
N TRP A 993 22.11 19.21 -12.67
CA TRP A 993 21.85 18.92 -11.25
C TRP A 993 22.49 19.93 -10.30
N SER A 994 23.57 20.60 -10.71
CA SER A 994 24.19 21.68 -9.92
C SER A 994 23.30 22.91 -9.88
N ALA A 995 22.87 23.39 -11.04
CA ALA A 995 21.94 24.52 -11.15
C ALA A 995 20.57 24.22 -10.48
N TYR A 996 20.11 22.95 -10.54
CA TYR A 996 18.92 22.50 -9.83
C TYR A 996 19.07 22.65 -8.31
N GLY A 997 20.19 22.19 -7.74
CA GLY A 997 20.48 22.31 -6.32
C GLY A 997 20.54 23.76 -5.84
N ASP A 998 21.16 24.65 -6.62
CA ASP A 998 21.23 26.09 -6.31
C ASP A 998 19.87 26.78 -6.40
N ALA A 999 19.03 26.37 -7.35
CA ALA A 999 17.65 26.88 -7.47
C ALA A 999 16.77 26.42 -6.31
N GLN A 1000 16.90 25.18 -5.85
CA GLN A 1000 16.19 24.66 -4.67
C GLN A 1000 16.56 25.42 -3.39
N LYS A 1001 17.84 25.72 -3.20
CA LYS A 1001 18.30 26.50 -2.06
C LYS A 1001 17.72 27.93 -2.06
N ARG A 1002 17.74 28.61 -3.22
CA ARG A 1002 17.09 29.93 -3.38
C ARG A 1002 15.59 29.88 -3.13
N LEU A 1003 14.92 28.81 -3.50
CA LEU A 1003 13.48 28.59 -3.22
C LEU A 1003 13.24 28.48 -1.73
N GLN A 1004 14.05 27.72 -1.02
CA GLN A 1004 13.94 27.57 0.43
C GLN A 1004 14.17 28.88 1.16
N ASP A 1005 15.23 29.63 0.80
CA ASP A 1005 15.52 30.96 1.36
C ASP A 1005 14.37 31.98 1.10
N ALA A 1006 13.75 31.91 -0.06
CA ALA A 1006 12.63 32.77 -0.41
C ALA A 1006 11.35 32.43 0.39
N ILE A 1007 11.07 31.14 0.62
CA ILE A 1007 9.97 30.67 1.45
C ILE A 1007 10.17 31.10 2.92
N GLU A 1008 11.38 30.97 3.46
CA GLU A 1008 11.68 31.44 4.82
C GLU A 1008 11.46 32.96 4.98
N ARG A 1009 11.87 33.74 3.99
CA ARG A 1009 11.61 35.23 3.99
C ARG A 1009 10.12 35.52 3.89
N ALA A 1010 9.37 34.76 3.09
CA ALA A 1010 7.92 34.92 2.99
C ALA A 1010 7.21 34.61 4.32
N THR A 1011 7.60 33.53 4.99
CA THR A 1011 7.05 33.13 6.30
C THR A 1011 7.37 34.17 7.38
N LYS A 1012 8.60 34.70 7.41
CA LYS A 1012 8.95 35.80 8.33
C LYS A 1012 8.18 37.10 8.04
N ALA A 1013 7.91 37.39 6.77
CA ALA A 1013 7.16 38.56 6.38
C ALA A 1013 5.63 38.45 6.64
N GLN A 1014 5.13 37.24 6.77
CA GLN A 1014 3.71 36.97 7.10
C GLN A 1014 3.45 36.94 8.61
N GLY A 1015 4.49 36.71 9.42
CA GLY A 1015 4.42 36.67 10.88
C GLY A 1015 4.64 37.98 11.61
N ASN A 1016 4.82 39.12 10.90
CA ASN A 1016 4.93 40.50 11.45
C ASN A 1016 3.65 41.27 11.17
#